data_ea9b34a30bb6a2ab43a3499c4e6a6aad
#
_entry.id   ea9b34a30bb6a2ab43a3499c4e6a6aad
#
_cell.length_a   1.000
_cell.length_b   1.000
_cell.length_c   1.000
_cell.angle_alpha   90.00
_cell.angle_beta   90.00
_cell.angle_gamma   90.00
#
_symmetry.space_group_name_H-M   'P 1'
#
loop_
_entity.id
_entity.type
_entity.pdbx_description
1 polymer ?
#
loop_
_entity_poly.entity_id
_entity_poly.type
_entity_poly.pdbx_seq_one_letter_code
_entity_poly.pdbx_strand_id
1 'polypeptide(L)'
;MNVDNRTAELLRNLARRPGHDEVKADFRQLLVEEFGVELQALEFERRVPEVRGRLDALVGRTILEAKSDLTREWRDVERRMPDYLADREKEENEKFVGIATDGQRWVVFERKDDQLFKITETLLDPEKPEKFLAWLDGAVALKSSLAPEPLTVQLELGHDSVAFHRAHTKLTELWARLKDNPAVSLKRQLWAQLLKLVYGRELENDALWFQHTFLVIVAKSIALAVLEMPEDDPKRLLSGAAFEAANISGAVESDFFDWVLDDPEGEELVRRIVTHIRRFRLREVQTDVLKILYESLIDRDERHGLGEYYTPDWLAAKIIRHSVASPMEQRVLDPACGSGTFLFHAIRRFLEEAEESGMSETSFASEVTYHVAGMDIHPVAVIIARVTYLLALAPALSTRSGVISIPVYLGDAMQLSVKQLFGRKELTVDVPPAPPEYGPAKLEFPDVFCRDPALFDKAINAIRLGSEQDLTQVQVKTQLKRIVEQHYKRDINREEADGIADLGKTYVTYDELRRIGRDSVWAYVSRNLSRPLAFSAGEGWANVLVGNPPWVAYRHMNRDLQKRFKELAKEAQVYVGGKLATQNDLCALFTARAVRLYLRPAGRLAFVLPLAALTRGQFEKFRSGDVHPARIAFDEAWTMDDSVYPLFPVPSCAVFGRRRNLSKRVPETVRAYSGTLPLRDASEEVADKRLKVVEGAPKPLDAKLSGGSAYRDLFRDGATLYPRMLCLVERKSVGRLGVDPRSPLVVSRRTSQEKEPWKSLPGIEHKVEAEFLRPVLLGESILPYRIFRRFEGVVPVNGSGVVVDAKGAADRGYSGLVGWMRQAEKAWEVHGESDMNLKQRWNYHNELGAQFPIKSLRVAYAKAGTLPTASIIRDDQAVIDHMLYWSAPSTEDEAAYLAVILNSETARSRISDLQARGQFGARHFDKVMFTLPIPRFEPENPLHKELAENGAAAEKLAAAVELPEGVKFQRARKLVRDALADAGIAQRIDNLVERLLDG
;
A
#
# COMPACT_ATOMS: atom_id res chain seq x y z
N MET A 1 19.93 3.52 19.65
CA MET A 1 21.27 3.30 20.29
C MET A 1 21.80 4.66 20.73
N ASN A 2 22.17 4.83 22.00
CA ASN A 2 22.99 6.00 22.38
C ASN A 2 24.43 5.68 22.00
N VAL A 3 24.88 6.23 20.88
CA VAL A 3 26.28 6.13 20.46
C VAL A 3 27.09 7.00 21.41
N ASP A 4 28.16 6.46 22.01
CA ASP A 4 28.99 7.22 22.91
C ASP A 4 29.78 8.34 22.20
N ASN A 5 30.27 9.30 22.95
CA ASN A 5 30.96 10.46 22.38
C ASN A 5 32.21 10.07 21.61
N ARG A 6 32.89 8.99 21.99
CA ARG A 6 34.14 8.54 21.39
C ARG A 6 33.90 7.84 20.07
N THR A 7 32.92 6.93 20.00
CA THR A 7 32.46 6.32 18.76
C THR A 7 31.98 7.40 17.77
N ALA A 8 31.22 8.40 18.24
CA ALA A 8 30.80 9.51 17.38
C ALA A 8 31.98 10.35 16.85
N GLU A 9 33.08 10.48 17.60
CA GLU A 9 34.30 11.17 17.17
C GLU A 9 35.03 10.35 16.10
N LEU A 10 35.21 9.04 16.30
CA LEU A 10 35.80 8.13 15.30
C LEU A 10 35.06 8.17 13.98
N LEU A 11 33.70 8.13 14.00
CA LEU A 11 32.89 8.22 12.79
C LEU A 11 33.02 9.58 12.08
N ARG A 12 33.13 10.69 12.84
CA ARG A 12 33.41 12.01 12.25
C ARG A 12 34.77 12.07 11.57
N ASN A 13 35.79 11.42 12.15
CA ASN A 13 37.12 11.35 11.57
C ASN A 13 37.09 10.54 10.27
N LEU A 14 36.54 9.34 10.29
CA LEU A 14 36.37 8.49 9.09
C LEU A 14 35.66 9.24 7.97
N ALA A 15 34.59 9.96 8.26
CA ALA A 15 33.81 10.71 7.26
C ALA A 15 34.59 11.81 6.55
N ARG A 16 35.70 12.29 7.15
CA ARG A 16 36.61 13.30 6.55
C ARG A 16 37.59 12.73 5.54
N ARG A 17 37.60 11.42 5.33
CA ARG A 17 38.60 10.71 4.48
C ARG A 17 40.04 10.97 4.95
N PRO A 18 40.42 10.53 6.16
CA PRO A 18 41.68 10.91 6.77
C PRO A 18 42.82 10.26 6.05
N GLY A 19 42.93 9.48 5.27
CA GLY A 19 44.00 8.78 4.60
C GLY A 19 44.10 7.31 4.99
N HIS A 20 44.77 6.54 4.17
CA HIS A 20 44.76 5.08 4.24
C HIS A 20 45.08 4.50 5.64
N ASP A 21 46.18 4.96 6.27
CA ASP A 21 46.61 4.42 7.57
C ASP A 21 45.72 4.88 8.72
N GLU A 22 45.19 6.10 8.65
CA GLU A 22 44.25 6.62 9.62
C GLU A 22 42.89 5.91 9.52
N VAL A 23 42.38 5.65 8.31
CA VAL A 23 41.16 4.83 8.11
C VAL A 23 41.30 3.46 8.78
N LYS A 24 42.47 2.80 8.62
CA LYS A 24 42.73 1.51 9.29
C LYS A 24 42.74 1.64 10.81
N ALA A 25 43.41 2.68 11.34
CA ALA A 25 43.51 2.89 12.77
C ALA A 25 42.13 3.18 13.41
N ASP A 26 41.36 4.11 12.82
CA ASP A 26 40.03 4.48 13.29
C ASP A 26 39.04 3.30 13.17
N PHE A 27 39.12 2.54 12.07
CA PHE A 27 38.31 1.33 11.89
C PHE A 27 38.61 0.25 12.94
N ARG A 28 39.93 0.00 13.19
CA ARG A 28 40.36 -0.91 14.24
C ARG A 28 39.82 -0.52 15.61
N GLN A 29 39.91 0.77 15.93
CA GLN A 29 39.44 1.29 17.19
C GLN A 29 37.92 1.16 17.30
N LEU A 30 37.17 1.43 16.21
CA LEU A 30 35.73 1.25 16.12
C LEU A 30 35.31 -0.21 16.37
N LEU A 31 36.02 -1.19 15.79
CA LEU A 31 35.73 -2.61 16.01
C LEU A 31 35.91 -3.01 17.47
N VAL A 32 36.92 -2.49 18.14
CA VAL A 32 37.19 -2.82 19.55
C VAL A 32 36.19 -2.14 20.47
N GLU A 33 35.94 -0.85 20.28
CA GLU A 33 35.16 -0.03 21.21
C GLU A 33 33.67 -0.23 21.05
N GLU A 34 33.15 -0.27 19.82
CA GLU A 34 31.72 -0.40 19.57
C GLU A 34 31.26 -1.86 19.48
N PHE A 35 32.11 -2.73 18.91
CA PHE A 35 31.74 -4.12 18.64
C PHE A 35 32.37 -5.12 19.60
N GLY A 36 33.27 -4.69 20.46
CA GLY A 36 33.91 -5.56 21.46
C GLY A 36 34.82 -6.64 20.85
N VAL A 37 35.32 -6.42 19.64
CA VAL A 37 36.19 -7.39 18.97
C VAL A 37 37.54 -7.46 19.67
N GLU A 38 37.94 -8.65 20.09
CA GLU A 38 39.25 -8.83 20.71
C GLU A 38 40.38 -8.54 19.71
N LEU A 39 41.41 -7.80 20.11
CA LEU A 39 42.54 -7.42 19.26
C LEU A 39 43.21 -8.63 18.63
N GLN A 40 43.18 -9.79 19.29
CA GLN A 40 43.77 -11.04 18.81
C GLN A 40 42.97 -11.67 17.66
N ALA A 41 41.69 -11.33 17.51
CA ALA A 41 40.85 -11.79 16.43
C ALA A 41 40.96 -10.93 15.16
N LEU A 42 41.75 -9.86 15.19
CA LEU A 42 42.01 -8.94 14.08
C LEU A 42 43.38 -9.20 13.46
N GLU A 43 43.39 -9.71 12.24
CA GLU A 43 44.63 -9.85 11.47
C GLU A 43 44.84 -8.62 10.57
N PHE A 44 45.88 -7.86 10.82
CA PHE A 44 46.26 -6.69 10.00
C PHE A 44 47.47 -6.99 9.15
N GLU A 45 47.55 -6.44 7.93
CA GLU A 45 48.68 -6.50 7.01
C GLU A 45 49.22 -7.92 6.70
N ARG A 46 48.35 -8.92 6.65
CA ARG A 46 48.70 -10.28 6.26
C ARG A 46 49.19 -10.31 4.82
N ARG A 47 50.32 -10.95 4.56
CA ARG A 47 50.83 -11.20 3.19
C ARG A 47 49.99 -12.28 2.50
N VAL A 48 49.56 -11.99 1.26
CA VAL A 48 48.95 -12.95 0.35
C VAL A 48 49.95 -13.29 -0.72
N PRO A 49 50.53 -14.52 -0.70
CA PRO A 49 51.65 -14.90 -1.57
C PRO A 49 51.33 -14.78 -3.05
N GLU A 50 50.11 -15.15 -3.47
CA GLU A 50 49.71 -15.20 -4.88
C GLU A 50 49.59 -13.82 -5.52
N VAL A 51 49.35 -12.76 -4.74
CA VAL A 51 49.08 -11.40 -5.25
C VAL A 51 50.24 -10.41 -5.05
N ARG A 52 51.33 -10.84 -4.39
CA ARG A 52 52.42 -9.91 -3.94
C ARG A 52 51.90 -8.69 -3.17
N GLY A 53 50.80 -8.85 -2.43
CA GLY A 53 50.13 -7.80 -1.67
C GLY A 53 50.01 -8.11 -0.19
N ARG A 54 49.44 -7.18 0.56
CA ARG A 54 49.05 -7.33 1.97
C ARG A 54 47.60 -6.98 2.10
N LEU A 55 46.82 -7.77 2.84
CA LEU A 55 45.48 -7.43 3.30
C LEU A 55 45.57 -6.30 4.32
N ASP A 56 44.67 -5.32 4.22
CA ASP A 56 44.65 -4.23 5.18
C ASP A 56 44.10 -4.71 6.52
N ALA A 57 43.00 -5.45 6.54
CA ALA A 57 42.47 -6.11 7.73
C ALA A 57 41.64 -7.35 7.37
N LEU A 58 41.63 -8.34 8.27
CA LEU A 58 40.78 -9.52 8.26
C LEU A 58 40.04 -9.57 9.59
N VAL A 59 38.70 -9.64 9.53
CA VAL A 59 37.82 -9.72 10.68
C VAL A 59 36.82 -10.86 10.45
N GLY A 60 36.99 -11.97 11.14
CA GLY A 60 36.19 -13.16 10.87
C GLY A 60 36.28 -13.56 9.40
N ARG A 61 35.17 -13.57 8.68
CA ARG A 61 35.07 -13.87 7.24
C ARG A 61 35.06 -12.65 6.34
N THR A 62 35.52 -11.50 6.84
CA THR A 62 35.45 -10.22 6.12
C THR A 62 36.85 -9.67 5.90
N ILE A 63 37.16 -9.38 4.66
CA ILE A 63 38.42 -8.74 4.22
C ILE A 63 38.14 -7.24 4.05
N LEU A 64 38.91 -6.38 4.68
CA LEU A 64 38.84 -4.95 4.49
C LEU A 64 40.05 -4.47 3.64
N GLU A 65 39.77 -3.64 2.66
CA GLU A 65 40.72 -2.89 1.84
C GLU A 65 40.44 -1.39 2.00
N ALA A 66 41.37 -0.70 2.67
CA ALA A 66 41.30 0.75 2.83
C ALA A 66 41.95 1.47 1.65
N LYS A 67 41.45 2.64 1.29
CA LYS A 67 42.00 3.51 0.25
C LYS A 67 41.99 4.96 0.73
N SER A 68 42.84 5.79 0.12
CA SER A 68 42.82 7.24 0.41
C SER A 68 41.67 7.93 -0.32
N ASP A 69 41.31 7.46 -1.51
CA ASP A 69 40.14 7.94 -2.32
C ASP A 69 39.64 6.76 -3.14
N LEU A 70 38.52 6.21 -2.69
CA LEU A 70 37.94 5.01 -3.31
C LEU A 70 37.47 5.26 -4.77
N THR A 71 37.19 6.50 -5.13
CA THR A 71 36.77 6.83 -6.51
C THR A 71 37.98 6.77 -7.47
N ARG A 72 39.14 7.26 -7.03
CA ARG A 72 40.37 7.26 -7.84
C ARG A 72 41.04 5.90 -7.88
N GLU A 73 40.97 5.16 -6.80
CA GLU A 73 41.64 3.89 -6.60
C GLU A 73 40.73 2.66 -6.88
N TRP A 74 39.55 2.89 -7.46
CA TRP A 74 38.58 1.85 -7.73
C TRP A 74 39.11 0.66 -8.53
N ARG A 75 39.88 0.94 -9.58
CA ARG A 75 40.51 -0.10 -10.40
C ARG A 75 41.51 -1.00 -9.63
N ASP A 76 42.14 -0.48 -8.59
CA ASP A 76 43.01 -1.27 -7.76
C ASP A 76 42.25 -2.23 -6.86
N VAL A 77 41.08 -1.81 -6.34
CA VAL A 77 40.14 -2.68 -5.61
C VAL A 77 39.61 -3.80 -6.51
N GLU A 78 39.11 -3.45 -7.72
CA GLU A 78 38.60 -4.45 -8.66
C GLU A 78 39.66 -5.50 -9.07
N ARG A 79 40.93 -5.12 -9.09
CA ARG A 79 42.02 -6.02 -9.42
C ARG A 79 42.43 -6.91 -8.26
N ARG A 80 42.52 -6.40 -7.02
CA ARG A 80 43.11 -7.11 -5.88
C ARG A 80 42.11 -7.87 -5.03
N MET A 81 40.91 -7.33 -4.84
CA MET A 81 39.91 -7.93 -3.97
C MET A 81 39.48 -9.34 -4.39
N PRO A 82 39.33 -9.65 -5.71
CA PRO A 82 39.01 -11.02 -6.13
C PRO A 82 40.09 -12.03 -5.71
N ASP A 83 41.35 -11.65 -5.84
CA ASP A 83 42.50 -12.51 -5.49
C ASP A 83 42.57 -12.73 -3.96
N TYR A 84 42.33 -11.69 -3.17
CA TYR A 84 42.30 -11.79 -1.71
C TYR A 84 41.18 -12.71 -1.23
N LEU A 85 39.99 -12.59 -1.83
CA LEU A 85 38.86 -13.44 -1.51
C LEU A 85 39.11 -14.90 -1.93
N ALA A 86 39.69 -15.11 -3.13
CA ALA A 86 40.03 -16.43 -3.63
C ALA A 86 41.00 -17.19 -2.75
N ASP A 87 42.06 -16.49 -2.28
CA ASP A 87 43.07 -17.07 -1.40
C ASP A 87 42.44 -17.57 -0.08
N ARG A 88 41.64 -16.72 0.56
CA ARG A 88 41.01 -17.06 1.84
C ARG A 88 39.93 -18.14 1.70
N GLU A 89 39.08 -18.06 0.65
CA GLU A 89 38.08 -19.06 0.38
C GLU A 89 38.67 -20.44 0.12
N LYS A 90 39.82 -20.49 -0.51
CA LYS A 90 40.56 -21.73 -0.76
C LYS A 90 41.22 -22.30 0.52
N GLU A 91 41.80 -21.43 1.34
CA GLU A 91 42.49 -21.82 2.57
C GLU A 91 41.51 -22.36 3.62
N GLU A 92 40.36 -21.74 3.80
CA GLU A 92 39.39 -22.09 4.82
C GLU A 92 38.23 -22.93 4.32
N ASN A 93 38.10 -23.12 3.01
CA ASN A 93 36.98 -23.79 2.34
C ASN A 93 35.61 -23.17 2.70
N GLU A 94 35.62 -21.84 2.88
CA GLU A 94 34.44 -21.06 3.23
C GLU A 94 34.34 -19.79 2.38
N LYS A 95 33.13 -19.21 2.25
CA LYS A 95 32.92 -17.95 1.52
C LYS A 95 33.31 -16.73 2.35
N PHE A 96 34.01 -15.80 1.73
CA PHE A 96 34.46 -14.54 2.31
C PHE A 96 33.75 -13.33 1.69
N VAL A 97 33.76 -12.24 2.40
CA VAL A 97 33.19 -10.94 2.01
C VAL A 97 34.32 -9.91 1.96
N GLY A 98 34.33 -9.09 0.91
CA GLY A 98 35.24 -7.96 0.78
C GLY A 98 34.54 -6.65 1.12
N ILE A 99 35.21 -5.78 1.89
CA ILE A 99 34.80 -4.40 2.11
C ILE A 99 35.89 -3.48 1.61
N ALA A 100 35.57 -2.54 0.73
CA ALA A 100 36.45 -1.45 0.35
C ALA A 100 35.92 -0.12 0.88
N THR A 101 36.84 0.72 1.41
CA THR A 101 36.44 2.03 1.99
C THR A 101 37.57 3.08 1.88
N ASP A 102 37.15 4.35 1.81
CA ASP A 102 37.96 5.53 2.02
C ASP A 102 37.62 6.28 3.32
N GLY A 103 36.92 5.60 4.22
CA GLY A 103 36.38 6.17 5.46
C GLY A 103 35.01 6.79 5.29
N GLN A 104 34.74 7.48 4.19
CA GLN A 104 33.40 8.06 3.90
C GLN A 104 32.51 7.11 3.10
N ARG A 105 33.05 6.49 2.04
CA ARG A 105 32.32 5.54 1.18
C ARG A 105 32.72 4.11 1.56
N TRP A 106 31.75 3.25 1.70
CA TRP A 106 31.90 1.86 2.10
C TRP A 106 31.15 0.96 1.13
N VAL A 107 31.83 -0.04 0.56
CA VAL A 107 31.30 -0.94 -0.47
C VAL A 107 31.56 -2.39 -0.08
N VAL A 108 30.53 -3.22 -0.12
CA VAL A 108 30.61 -4.67 0.16
C VAL A 108 30.63 -5.45 -1.14
N PHE A 109 31.49 -6.47 -1.20
CA PHE A 109 31.68 -7.35 -2.33
C PHE A 109 31.64 -8.82 -1.94
N GLU A 110 31.21 -9.66 -2.89
CA GLU A 110 31.41 -11.10 -2.87
C GLU A 110 32.05 -11.54 -4.17
N ARG A 111 32.80 -12.66 -4.13
CA ARG A 111 33.45 -13.27 -5.31
C ARG A 111 32.55 -14.41 -5.84
N LYS A 112 32.34 -14.43 -7.16
CA LYS A 112 31.67 -15.49 -7.88
C LYS A 112 32.33 -15.70 -9.24
N ASP A 113 32.68 -16.96 -9.58
CA ASP A 113 33.24 -17.31 -10.88
C ASP A 113 34.44 -16.41 -11.29
N ASP A 114 35.33 -16.14 -10.34
CA ASP A 114 36.51 -15.25 -10.48
C ASP A 114 36.17 -13.77 -10.76
N GLN A 115 34.93 -13.36 -10.61
CA GLN A 115 34.51 -11.97 -10.72
C GLN A 115 34.08 -11.40 -9.37
N LEU A 116 34.29 -10.10 -9.21
CA LEU A 116 33.86 -9.34 -8.03
C LEU A 116 32.46 -8.76 -8.24
N PHE A 117 31.53 -9.13 -7.38
CA PHE A 117 30.16 -8.61 -7.38
C PHE A 117 30.00 -7.63 -6.23
N LYS A 118 29.59 -6.41 -6.57
CA LYS A 118 29.18 -5.41 -5.58
C LYS A 118 27.79 -5.78 -5.06
N ILE A 119 27.70 -5.97 -3.74
CA ILE A 119 26.45 -6.31 -3.04
C ILE A 119 25.69 -5.06 -2.62
N THR A 120 26.38 -4.15 -1.91
CA THR A 120 25.78 -2.90 -1.44
C THR A 120 26.84 -1.85 -1.20
N GLU A 121 26.42 -0.59 -1.07
CA GLU A 121 27.29 0.50 -0.62
C GLU A 121 26.53 1.46 0.29
N THR A 122 27.28 2.14 1.17
CA THR A 122 26.77 3.22 1.99
C THR A 122 27.74 4.38 2.07
N LEU A 123 27.22 5.57 2.36
CA LEU A 123 28.02 6.74 2.74
C LEU A 123 27.87 6.96 4.24
N LEU A 124 28.99 7.09 4.92
CA LEU A 124 29.00 7.42 6.35
C LEU A 124 28.47 8.84 6.58
N ASP A 125 27.33 8.94 7.25
CA ASP A 125 26.72 10.18 7.72
C ASP A 125 26.94 10.30 9.23
N PRO A 126 27.84 11.18 9.70
CA PRO A 126 28.12 11.32 11.12
C PRO A 126 26.95 11.81 11.96
N GLU A 127 25.93 12.40 11.34
CA GLU A 127 24.69 12.84 12.01
C GLU A 127 23.71 11.68 12.26
N LYS A 128 23.97 10.51 11.63
CA LYS A 128 23.16 9.29 11.77
C LYS A 128 24.06 8.07 12.01
N PRO A 129 24.86 8.09 13.08
CA PRO A 129 25.87 7.08 13.36
C PRO A 129 25.30 5.66 13.51
N GLU A 130 24.08 5.54 14.09
CA GLU A 130 23.41 4.27 14.31
C GLU A 130 23.10 3.51 12.99
N LYS A 131 22.82 4.25 11.91
CA LYS A 131 22.57 3.66 10.60
C LYS A 131 23.84 3.01 10.02
N PHE A 132 24.96 3.70 10.14
CA PHE A 132 26.25 3.18 9.66
C PHE A 132 26.72 1.98 10.50
N LEU A 133 26.63 2.08 11.83
CA LEU A 133 27.04 0.99 12.73
C LEU A 133 26.24 -0.28 12.50
N ALA A 134 24.94 -0.19 12.30
CA ALA A 134 24.10 -1.33 11.96
C ALA A 134 24.44 -1.91 10.59
N TRP A 135 24.69 -1.07 9.58
CA TRP A 135 25.13 -1.51 8.26
C TRP A 135 26.47 -2.25 8.34
N LEU A 136 27.42 -1.73 9.12
CA LEU A 136 28.73 -2.36 9.32
C LEU A 136 28.59 -3.70 10.06
N ASP A 137 27.76 -3.76 11.11
CA ASP A 137 27.48 -5.01 11.81
C ASP A 137 26.84 -6.06 10.90
N GLY A 138 25.89 -5.67 10.09
CA GLY A 138 25.26 -6.55 9.09
C GLY A 138 26.25 -7.05 8.02
N ALA A 139 27.29 -6.27 7.69
CA ALA A 139 28.35 -6.69 6.76
C ALA A 139 29.34 -7.68 7.37
N VAL A 140 29.69 -7.49 8.64
CA VAL A 140 30.75 -8.23 9.35
C VAL A 140 30.21 -9.26 10.36
N ALA A 141 28.94 -9.15 10.75
CA ALA A 141 28.22 -10.03 11.68
C ALA A 141 28.91 -10.16 13.07
N LEU A 142 29.27 -9.03 13.66
CA LEU A 142 30.07 -8.97 14.89
C LEU A 142 29.24 -9.16 16.18
N LYS A 143 28.02 -8.61 16.24
CA LYS A 143 27.15 -8.70 17.42
C LYS A 143 26.44 -10.06 17.45
N SER A 144 26.64 -10.84 18.50
CA SER A 144 26.00 -12.14 18.68
C SER A 144 24.60 -12.07 19.32
N SER A 145 24.21 -10.90 19.84
CA SER A 145 22.96 -10.72 20.57
C SER A 145 22.31 -9.37 20.23
N LEU A 146 21.24 -9.41 19.43
CA LEU A 146 20.50 -8.22 18.95
C LEU A 146 19.18 -8.09 19.69
N ALA A 147 18.87 -6.87 20.17
CA ALA A 147 17.54 -6.59 20.70
C ALA A 147 16.52 -6.53 19.56
N PRO A 148 15.35 -7.18 19.67
CA PRO A 148 14.34 -7.19 18.63
C PRO A 148 13.47 -5.91 18.66
N GLU A 149 14.14 -4.75 18.67
CA GLU A 149 13.50 -3.44 18.62
C GLU A 149 13.20 -3.02 17.19
N PRO A 150 12.17 -2.18 16.96
CA PRO A 150 11.78 -1.70 15.63
C PRO A 150 12.94 -1.21 14.76
N LEU A 151 13.78 -0.37 15.33
CA LEU A 151 14.92 0.21 14.61
C LEU A 151 15.97 -0.85 14.26
N THR A 152 16.32 -1.74 15.21
CA THR A 152 17.28 -2.81 14.97
C THR A 152 16.82 -3.75 13.87
N VAL A 153 15.55 -4.18 13.89
CA VAL A 153 14.96 -5.04 12.86
C VAL A 153 15.00 -4.35 11.48
N GLN A 154 14.64 -3.08 11.41
CA GLN A 154 14.70 -2.32 10.17
C GLN A 154 16.11 -2.18 9.61
N LEU A 155 17.10 -1.93 10.47
CA LEU A 155 18.50 -1.74 10.06
C LEU A 155 19.16 -3.06 9.63
N GLU A 156 18.86 -4.17 10.32
CA GLU A 156 19.49 -5.48 10.06
C GLU A 156 18.81 -6.27 8.93
N LEU A 157 17.51 -6.10 8.72
CA LEU A 157 16.71 -6.91 7.80
C LEU A 157 15.91 -6.09 6.77
N GLY A 158 15.80 -4.76 6.94
CA GLY A 158 15.03 -3.88 6.06
C GLY A 158 15.69 -3.67 4.70
N HIS A 159 15.05 -2.90 3.83
CA HIS A 159 15.44 -2.67 2.43
C HIS A 159 16.89 -2.22 2.26
N ASP A 160 17.41 -1.37 3.14
CA ASP A 160 18.78 -0.84 3.07
C ASP A 160 19.81 -1.78 3.73
N SER A 161 19.41 -2.93 4.29
CA SER A 161 20.30 -3.85 4.99
C SER A 161 21.17 -4.66 4.04
N VAL A 162 22.35 -5.05 4.53
CA VAL A 162 23.25 -5.95 3.80
C VAL A 162 22.61 -7.31 3.57
N ALA A 163 21.85 -7.83 4.56
CA ALA A 163 21.17 -9.11 4.47
C ALA A 163 20.15 -9.12 3.33
N PHE A 164 19.34 -8.06 3.21
CA PHE A 164 18.37 -7.94 2.12
C PHE A 164 19.05 -7.86 0.74
N HIS A 165 20.06 -7.00 0.59
CA HIS A 165 20.73 -6.84 -0.70
C HIS A 165 21.39 -8.13 -1.19
N ARG A 166 22.04 -8.89 -0.29
CA ARG A 166 22.60 -10.22 -0.60
C ARG A 166 21.53 -11.21 -1.03
N ALA A 167 20.45 -11.27 -0.25
CA ALA A 167 19.34 -12.18 -0.56
C ALA A 167 18.68 -11.81 -1.89
N HIS A 168 18.43 -10.53 -2.15
CA HIS A 168 17.82 -10.05 -3.39
C HIS A 168 18.67 -10.41 -4.62
N THR A 169 19.97 -10.21 -4.56
CA THR A 169 20.90 -10.60 -5.64
C THR A 169 20.80 -12.10 -5.90
N LYS A 170 20.86 -12.92 -4.84
CA LYS A 170 20.78 -14.37 -4.95
C LYS A 170 19.43 -14.85 -5.49
N LEU A 171 18.33 -14.27 -5.02
CA LEU A 171 16.97 -14.57 -5.51
C LEU A 171 16.80 -14.25 -7.00
N THR A 172 17.42 -13.15 -7.47
CA THR A 172 17.42 -12.79 -8.90
C THR A 172 18.13 -13.85 -9.74
N GLU A 173 19.29 -14.35 -9.28
CA GLU A 173 20.03 -15.40 -9.96
C GLU A 173 19.28 -16.74 -9.99
N LEU A 174 18.72 -17.14 -8.85
CA LEU A 174 17.89 -18.36 -8.73
C LEU A 174 16.69 -18.30 -9.66
N TRP A 175 16.00 -17.16 -9.69
CA TRP A 175 14.85 -16.96 -10.57
C TRP A 175 15.20 -17.10 -12.06
N ALA A 176 16.32 -16.55 -12.47
CA ALA A 176 16.78 -16.68 -13.86
C ALA A 176 16.97 -18.15 -14.29
N ARG A 177 17.30 -19.05 -13.36
CA ARG A 177 17.45 -20.50 -13.61
C ARG A 177 16.16 -21.30 -13.47
N LEU A 178 15.28 -20.90 -12.52
CA LEU A 178 14.13 -21.71 -12.09
C LEU A 178 12.78 -21.27 -12.67
N LYS A 179 12.65 -20.08 -13.26
CA LYS A 179 11.36 -19.51 -13.72
C LYS A 179 10.61 -20.37 -14.72
N ASP A 180 11.32 -21.19 -15.49
CA ASP A 180 10.75 -22.08 -16.51
C ASP A 180 10.38 -23.48 -15.94
N ASN A 181 10.68 -23.74 -14.66
CA ASN A 181 10.23 -24.96 -13.98
C ASN A 181 8.71 -24.89 -13.77
N PRO A 182 7.93 -25.92 -14.19
CA PRO A 182 6.48 -25.89 -14.11
C PRO A 182 5.91 -25.65 -12.70
N ALA A 183 6.54 -26.22 -11.67
CA ALA A 183 6.11 -26.05 -10.27
C ALA A 183 6.40 -24.63 -9.76
N VAL A 184 7.58 -24.08 -10.07
CA VAL A 184 7.98 -22.72 -9.71
C VAL A 184 7.12 -21.67 -10.42
N SER A 185 6.90 -21.86 -11.73
CA SER A 185 6.01 -21.02 -12.54
C SER A 185 4.59 -21.00 -12.00
N LEU A 186 4.05 -22.17 -11.60
CA LEU A 186 2.72 -22.26 -10.97
C LEU A 186 2.64 -21.45 -9.67
N LYS A 187 3.61 -21.58 -8.77
CA LYS A 187 3.67 -20.82 -7.50
C LYS A 187 3.64 -19.32 -7.75
N ARG A 188 4.44 -18.84 -8.71
CA ARG A 188 4.46 -17.42 -9.12
C ARG A 188 3.11 -16.95 -9.70
N GLN A 189 2.48 -17.76 -10.55
CA GLN A 189 1.18 -17.43 -11.15
C GLN A 189 0.07 -17.36 -10.08
N LEU A 190 0.01 -18.32 -9.17
CA LEU A 190 -1.00 -18.34 -8.10
C LEU A 190 -0.82 -17.18 -7.11
N TRP A 191 0.42 -16.88 -6.74
CA TRP A 191 0.72 -15.69 -5.95
C TRP A 191 0.23 -14.42 -6.65
N ALA A 192 0.53 -14.23 -7.95
CA ALA A 192 0.09 -13.07 -8.72
C ALA A 192 -1.44 -13.02 -8.84
N GLN A 193 -2.11 -14.16 -8.99
CA GLN A 193 -3.55 -14.26 -9.09
C GLN A 193 -4.26 -13.87 -7.77
N LEU A 194 -3.72 -14.30 -6.62
CA LEU A 194 -4.22 -13.87 -5.30
C LEU A 194 -4.02 -12.38 -5.09
N LEU A 195 -2.86 -11.85 -5.44
CA LEU A 195 -2.61 -10.41 -5.35
C LEU A 195 -3.50 -9.60 -6.31
N LYS A 196 -3.83 -10.14 -7.49
CA LYS A 196 -4.81 -9.52 -8.40
C LYS A 196 -6.19 -9.40 -7.75
N LEU A 197 -6.62 -10.38 -6.95
CA LEU A 197 -7.87 -10.30 -6.18
C LEU A 197 -7.80 -9.18 -5.13
N VAL A 198 -6.66 -9.04 -4.45
CA VAL A 198 -6.43 -8.00 -3.42
C VAL A 198 -6.36 -6.61 -4.05
N TYR A 199 -5.54 -6.45 -5.08
CA TYR A 199 -5.12 -5.16 -5.61
C TYR A 199 -5.85 -4.73 -6.88
N GLY A 200 -6.62 -5.64 -7.46
CA GLY A 200 -7.42 -5.35 -8.65
C GLY A 200 -6.62 -5.09 -9.93
N ARG A 201 -5.30 -5.31 -9.92
CA ARG A 201 -4.41 -5.15 -11.09
C ARG A 201 -3.44 -6.32 -11.19
N GLU A 202 -2.97 -6.59 -12.39
CA GLU A 202 -1.89 -7.57 -12.59
C GLU A 202 -0.57 -7.00 -12.09
N LEU A 203 0.17 -7.82 -11.36
CA LEU A 203 1.51 -7.49 -10.86
C LEU A 203 2.52 -8.30 -11.69
N GLU A 204 3.16 -7.60 -12.61
CA GLU A 204 4.19 -8.17 -13.49
C GLU A 204 5.60 -8.07 -12.88
N ASN A 205 5.75 -7.36 -11.75
CA ASN A 205 7.04 -7.01 -11.18
C ASN A 205 7.62 -8.17 -10.34
N ASP A 206 8.74 -8.74 -10.82
CA ASP A 206 9.47 -9.78 -10.10
C ASP A 206 10.21 -9.25 -8.86
N ALA A 207 10.48 -7.95 -8.76
CA ALA A 207 11.11 -7.38 -7.56
C ALA A 207 10.23 -7.57 -6.31
N LEU A 208 8.91 -7.36 -6.43
CA LEU A 208 7.97 -7.63 -5.34
C LEU A 208 7.93 -9.13 -4.97
N TRP A 209 8.05 -10.03 -5.96
CA TRP A 209 8.14 -11.47 -5.72
C TRP A 209 9.37 -11.83 -4.88
N PHE A 210 10.54 -11.22 -5.16
CA PHE A 210 11.77 -11.44 -4.40
C PHE A 210 11.68 -10.84 -2.99
N GLN A 211 11.11 -9.63 -2.85
CA GLN A 211 10.88 -9.01 -1.54
C GLN A 211 9.99 -9.89 -0.66
N HIS A 212 8.89 -10.41 -1.21
CA HIS A 212 7.99 -11.32 -0.51
C HIS A 212 8.67 -12.66 -0.17
N THR A 213 9.47 -13.23 -1.09
CA THR A 213 10.22 -14.46 -0.82
C THR A 213 11.19 -14.26 0.35
N PHE A 214 11.97 -13.18 0.33
CA PHE A 214 12.89 -12.86 1.43
C PHE A 214 12.17 -12.71 2.75
N LEU A 215 11.11 -11.91 2.76
CA LEU A 215 10.31 -11.65 3.96
C LEU A 215 9.72 -12.93 4.56
N VAL A 216 9.23 -13.84 3.71
CA VAL A 216 8.65 -15.12 4.16
C VAL A 216 9.74 -16.04 4.73
N ILE A 217 10.90 -16.13 4.11
CA ILE A 217 12.02 -16.90 4.65
C ILE A 217 12.45 -16.34 6.02
N VAL A 218 12.55 -15.01 6.15
CA VAL A 218 12.86 -14.35 7.43
C VAL A 218 11.77 -14.67 8.47
N ALA A 219 10.50 -14.54 8.12
CA ALA A 219 9.39 -14.82 9.04
C ALA A 219 9.42 -16.27 9.53
N LYS A 220 9.59 -17.25 8.64
CA LYS A 220 9.72 -18.67 9.01
C LYS A 220 10.96 -18.94 9.87
N SER A 221 12.07 -18.25 9.60
CA SER A 221 13.28 -18.33 10.42
C SER A 221 13.09 -17.74 11.82
N ILE A 222 12.32 -16.65 11.94
CA ILE A 222 11.91 -16.07 13.23
C ILE A 222 11.07 -17.08 14.02
N ALA A 223 10.10 -17.76 13.38
CA ALA A 223 9.30 -18.79 14.03
C ALA A 223 10.16 -19.92 14.61
N LEU A 224 11.19 -20.38 13.85
CA LEU A 224 12.14 -21.37 14.28
C LEU A 224 12.94 -20.90 15.51
N ALA A 225 13.44 -19.67 15.46
CA ALA A 225 14.27 -19.10 16.51
C ALA A 225 13.50 -18.84 17.82
N VAL A 226 12.22 -18.40 17.73
CA VAL A 226 11.34 -18.21 18.90
C VAL A 226 11.12 -19.52 19.67
N LEU A 227 11.04 -20.64 18.94
CA LEU A 227 10.86 -21.97 19.51
C LEU A 227 12.19 -22.63 19.94
N GLU A 228 13.34 -21.95 19.74
CA GLU A 228 14.69 -22.46 20.00
C GLU A 228 14.95 -23.84 19.38
N MET A 229 14.37 -24.09 18.20
CA MET A 229 14.50 -25.38 17.53
C MET A 229 15.88 -25.51 16.88
N PRO A 230 16.58 -26.63 17.14
CA PRO A 230 17.91 -26.88 16.56
C PRO A 230 17.82 -27.43 15.12
N GLU A 231 16.94 -26.90 14.30
CA GLU A 231 16.72 -27.35 12.93
C GLU A 231 17.64 -26.59 11.96
N ASP A 232 18.41 -27.32 11.15
CA ASP A 232 19.33 -26.76 10.16
C ASP A 232 18.97 -27.18 8.73
N ASP A 233 17.96 -28.04 8.54
CA ASP A 233 17.48 -28.43 7.21
C ASP A 233 16.49 -27.42 6.64
N PRO A 234 16.85 -26.67 5.60
CA PRO A 234 15.97 -25.70 4.97
C PRO A 234 14.64 -26.28 4.46
N LYS A 235 14.66 -27.54 3.99
CA LYS A 235 13.43 -28.20 3.50
C LYS A 235 12.45 -28.45 4.61
N ARG A 236 12.91 -28.94 5.74
CA ARG A 236 12.06 -29.16 6.92
C ARG A 236 11.56 -27.87 7.53
N LEU A 237 12.38 -26.79 7.48
CA LEU A 237 11.99 -25.46 7.90
C LEU A 237 10.86 -24.91 7.01
N LEU A 238 11.12 -24.77 5.70
CA LEU A 238 10.18 -24.07 4.81
C LEU A 238 8.89 -24.86 4.53
N SER A 239 8.95 -26.22 4.59
CA SER A 239 7.75 -27.05 4.49
C SER A 239 6.89 -27.10 5.75
N GLY A 240 7.44 -26.68 6.90
CA GLY A 240 6.78 -26.78 8.20
C GLY A 240 6.96 -28.13 8.90
N ALA A 241 7.63 -29.12 8.32
CA ALA A 241 7.83 -30.45 8.91
C ALA A 241 8.57 -30.41 10.26
N ALA A 242 9.45 -29.43 10.46
CA ALA A 242 10.09 -29.20 11.75
C ALA A 242 9.08 -28.83 12.84
N PHE A 243 8.11 -27.99 12.53
CA PHE A 243 7.07 -27.52 13.45
C PHE A 243 6.05 -28.64 13.77
N GLU A 244 5.65 -29.42 12.74
CA GLU A 244 4.79 -30.58 12.93
C GLU A 244 5.44 -31.62 13.87
N ALA A 245 6.74 -31.88 13.72
CA ALA A 245 7.49 -32.72 14.63
C ALA A 245 7.54 -32.19 16.07
N ALA A 246 7.42 -30.87 16.24
CA ALA A 246 7.29 -30.21 17.54
C ALA A 246 5.83 -30.10 18.02
N ASN A 247 4.86 -30.78 17.39
CA ASN A 247 3.43 -30.69 17.68
C ASN A 247 2.82 -29.28 17.50
N ILE A 248 3.30 -28.50 16.52
CA ILE A 248 2.76 -27.20 16.14
C ILE A 248 2.38 -27.26 14.68
N SER A 249 1.09 -27.17 14.39
CA SER A 249 0.56 -27.15 13.02
C SER A 249 0.07 -25.74 12.63
N GLY A 250 0.04 -25.44 11.34
CA GLY A 250 -0.47 -24.17 10.84
C GLY A 250 0.41 -22.93 11.10
N ALA A 251 1.55 -23.07 11.78
CA ALA A 251 2.50 -21.98 11.98
C ALA A 251 3.32 -21.72 10.73
N VAL A 252 3.92 -22.77 10.20
CA VAL A 252 4.67 -22.79 8.94
C VAL A 252 4.12 -23.94 8.10
N GLU A 253 3.92 -23.69 6.84
CA GLU A 253 3.46 -24.65 5.84
C GLU A 253 4.24 -24.46 4.54
N SER A 254 4.27 -25.50 3.70
CA SER A 254 4.73 -25.35 2.30
C SER A 254 3.79 -24.39 1.56
N ASP A 255 4.33 -23.39 0.90
CA ASP A 255 3.59 -22.31 0.27
C ASP A 255 4.17 -21.89 -1.09
N PHE A 256 3.91 -20.65 -1.52
CA PHE A 256 4.40 -20.13 -2.80
C PHE A 256 5.91 -19.85 -2.79
N PHE A 257 6.53 -19.61 -1.62
CA PHE A 257 7.86 -19.03 -1.46
C PHE A 257 8.97 -20.03 -1.18
N ASP A 258 8.67 -21.32 -1.09
CA ASP A 258 9.66 -22.41 -0.93
C ASP A 258 10.33 -22.82 -2.26
N TRP A 259 10.02 -22.12 -3.37
CA TRP A 259 10.60 -22.35 -4.70
C TRP A 259 12.12 -22.29 -4.73
N VAL A 260 12.72 -21.56 -3.80
CA VAL A 260 14.18 -21.46 -3.67
C VAL A 260 14.85 -22.81 -3.36
N LEU A 261 14.12 -23.78 -2.79
CA LEU A 261 14.62 -25.10 -2.42
C LEU A 261 14.83 -26.05 -3.62
N ASP A 262 14.37 -25.64 -4.81
CA ASP A 262 14.60 -26.41 -6.04
C ASP A 262 16.05 -26.25 -6.56
N ASP A 263 16.90 -25.48 -5.87
CA ASP A 263 18.31 -25.26 -6.18
C ASP A 263 19.16 -25.31 -4.89
N PRO A 264 20.31 -25.99 -4.86
CA PRO A 264 21.18 -26.07 -3.67
C PRO A 264 21.69 -24.73 -3.14
N GLU A 265 21.90 -23.74 -4.03
CA GLU A 265 22.26 -22.37 -3.60
C GLU A 265 21.12 -21.66 -2.89
N GLY A 266 19.87 -22.02 -3.17
CA GLY A 266 18.70 -21.52 -2.45
C GLY A 266 18.63 -22.11 -1.03
N GLU A 267 18.96 -23.39 -0.83
CA GLU A 267 19.07 -23.97 0.50
C GLU A 267 20.16 -23.23 1.33
N GLU A 268 21.29 -22.90 0.71
CA GLU A 268 22.35 -22.15 1.38
C GLU A 268 21.92 -20.73 1.74
N LEU A 269 21.14 -20.06 0.88
CA LEU A 269 20.54 -18.76 1.20
C LEU A 269 19.67 -18.84 2.46
N VAL A 270 18.82 -19.87 2.56
CA VAL A 270 17.95 -20.08 3.74
C VAL A 270 18.80 -20.29 4.99
N ARG A 271 19.87 -21.14 4.95
CA ARG A 271 20.76 -21.36 6.11
C ARG A 271 21.40 -20.07 6.60
N ARG A 272 21.85 -19.21 5.68
CA ARG A 272 22.44 -17.90 6.03
C ARG A 272 21.42 -16.97 6.72
N ILE A 273 20.19 -16.92 6.21
CA ILE A 273 19.12 -16.13 6.83
C ILE A 273 18.82 -16.67 8.23
N VAL A 274 18.69 -17.98 8.42
CA VAL A 274 18.49 -18.59 9.73
C VAL A 274 19.60 -18.23 10.71
N THR A 275 20.85 -18.33 10.29
CA THR A 275 22.02 -17.96 11.12
C THR A 275 21.95 -16.48 11.54
N HIS A 276 21.58 -15.58 10.63
CA HIS A 276 21.43 -14.16 10.93
C HIS A 276 20.30 -13.90 11.93
N ILE A 277 19.14 -14.55 11.77
CA ILE A 277 17.98 -14.40 12.66
C ILE A 277 18.26 -14.91 14.07
N ARG A 278 19.06 -15.98 14.22
CA ARG A 278 19.44 -16.51 15.53
C ARG A 278 20.24 -15.54 16.41
N ARG A 279 20.72 -14.43 15.84
CA ARG A 279 21.38 -13.33 16.58
C ARG A 279 20.39 -12.49 17.40
N PHE A 280 19.09 -12.54 17.11
CA PHE A 280 18.08 -11.76 17.79
C PHE A 280 17.52 -12.48 19.03
N ARG A 281 17.32 -11.75 20.13
CA ARG A 281 16.65 -12.22 21.36
C ARG A 281 15.13 -12.18 21.22
N LEU A 282 14.58 -13.00 20.32
CA LEU A 282 13.19 -12.91 19.89
C LEU A 282 12.14 -13.17 20.96
N ARG A 283 12.47 -13.77 22.10
CA ARG A 283 11.56 -13.92 23.25
C ARG A 283 11.26 -12.60 23.96
N GLU A 284 12.08 -11.57 23.75
CA GLU A 284 11.89 -10.23 24.31
C GLU A 284 10.99 -9.31 23.49
N VAL A 285 10.38 -9.83 22.42
CA VAL A 285 9.49 -9.05 21.52
C VAL A 285 8.27 -8.55 22.26
N GLN A 286 8.06 -7.24 22.24
CA GLN A 286 6.92 -6.55 22.87
C GLN A 286 5.90 -6.00 21.87
N THR A 287 6.28 -5.93 20.58
CA THR A 287 5.50 -5.31 19.50
C THR A 287 5.52 -6.16 18.24
N ASP A 288 4.67 -5.86 17.27
CA ASP A 288 4.66 -6.54 15.96
C ASP A 288 5.88 -6.12 15.12
N VAL A 289 7.03 -6.78 15.35
CA VAL A 289 8.28 -6.49 14.62
C VAL A 289 8.23 -6.89 13.15
N LEU A 290 7.41 -7.85 12.78
CA LEU A 290 7.25 -8.28 11.39
C LEU A 290 6.48 -7.27 10.55
N LYS A 291 5.54 -6.54 11.15
CA LYS A 291 4.90 -5.38 10.54
C LYS A 291 5.94 -4.33 10.13
N ILE A 292 6.84 -4.02 11.04
CA ILE A 292 7.90 -3.02 10.81
C ILE A 292 8.82 -3.46 9.66
N LEU A 293 9.18 -4.74 9.64
CA LEU A 293 9.99 -5.30 8.56
C LEU A 293 9.27 -5.22 7.21
N TYR A 294 8.00 -5.61 7.14
CA TYR A 294 7.17 -5.49 5.94
C TYR A 294 7.13 -4.04 5.44
N GLU A 295 6.85 -3.10 6.33
CA GLU A 295 6.78 -1.68 6.00
C GLU A 295 8.11 -1.08 5.53
N SER A 296 9.23 -1.66 5.94
CA SER A 296 10.56 -1.22 5.52
C SER A 296 10.99 -1.81 4.17
N LEU A 297 10.50 -3.00 3.81
CA LEU A 297 10.86 -3.70 2.58
C LEU A 297 10.00 -3.28 1.38
N ILE A 298 8.70 -3.04 1.60
CA ILE A 298 7.76 -2.72 0.52
C ILE A 298 7.58 -1.20 0.45
N ASP A 299 7.70 -0.65 -0.77
CA ASP A 299 7.57 0.79 -0.99
C ASP A 299 6.25 1.35 -0.48
N ARG A 300 6.32 2.54 0.13
CA ARG A 300 5.15 3.20 0.72
C ARG A 300 4.05 3.49 -0.30
N ASP A 301 4.42 3.96 -1.50
CA ASP A 301 3.46 4.32 -2.54
C ASP A 301 2.80 3.05 -3.10
N GLU A 302 3.54 1.94 -3.15
CA GLU A 302 3.03 0.63 -3.52
C GLU A 302 1.99 0.14 -2.51
N ARG A 303 2.32 0.11 -1.21
CA ARG A 303 1.39 -0.27 -0.12
C ARG A 303 0.14 0.61 -0.07
N HIS A 304 0.27 1.91 -0.19
CA HIS A 304 -0.87 2.84 -0.17
C HIS A 304 -1.74 2.74 -1.42
N GLY A 305 -1.14 2.47 -2.59
CA GLY A 305 -1.88 2.17 -3.81
C GLY A 305 -2.75 0.92 -3.68
N LEU A 306 -2.45 0.08 -2.69
CA LEU A 306 -3.09 -1.18 -2.37
C LEU A 306 -4.14 -1.05 -1.24
N GLY A 307 -4.23 0.12 -0.60
CA GLY A 307 -5.13 0.36 0.54
C GLY A 307 -4.67 -0.30 1.85
N GLU A 308 -3.38 -0.64 1.95
CA GLU A 308 -2.78 -1.23 3.13
C GLU A 308 -2.38 -0.16 4.15
N TYR A 309 -3.11 -0.11 5.25
CA TYR A 309 -2.88 0.81 6.36
C TYR A 309 -2.71 0.02 7.65
N TYR A 310 -1.47 -0.19 8.06
CA TYR A 310 -1.18 -0.93 9.30
C TYR A 310 -1.55 -0.11 10.53
N THR A 311 -2.24 -0.77 11.46
CA THR A 311 -2.72 -0.15 12.71
C THR A 311 -1.55 0.06 13.67
N PRO A 312 -1.41 1.27 14.26
CA PRO A 312 -0.44 1.49 15.34
C PRO A 312 -0.68 0.57 16.54
N ASP A 313 0.40 0.11 17.15
CA ASP A 313 0.38 -0.89 18.21
C ASP A 313 -0.47 -0.45 19.41
N TRP A 314 -0.27 0.80 19.88
CA TRP A 314 -1.06 1.38 20.97
C TRP A 314 -2.57 1.39 20.70
N LEU A 315 -2.97 1.64 19.46
CA LEU A 315 -4.38 1.73 19.08
C LEU A 315 -5.01 0.34 19.08
N ALA A 316 -4.32 -0.67 18.54
CA ALA A 316 -4.77 -2.05 18.55
C ALA A 316 -4.90 -2.56 19.98
N ALA A 317 -3.92 -2.32 20.86
CA ALA A 317 -3.95 -2.67 22.26
C ALA A 317 -5.16 -2.06 22.98
N LYS A 318 -5.39 -0.74 22.82
CA LYS A 318 -6.55 -0.05 23.39
C LYS A 318 -7.88 -0.62 22.92
N ILE A 319 -8.02 -0.87 21.62
CA ILE A 319 -9.25 -1.43 21.04
C ILE A 319 -9.51 -2.83 21.62
N ILE A 320 -8.49 -3.68 21.71
CA ILE A 320 -8.61 -5.02 22.30
C ILE A 320 -9.03 -4.92 23.77
N ARG A 321 -8.34 -4.13 24.59
CA ARG A 321 -8.65 -3.95 26.01
C ARG A 321 -10.06 -3.41 26.24
N HIS A 322 -10.53 -2.51 25.37
CA HIS A 322 -11.89 -1.96 25.42
C HIS A 322 -12.96 -2.96 24.93
N SER A 323 -12.66 -3.81 23.98
CA SER A 323 -13.65 -4.63 23.28
C SER A 323 -13.75 -6.06 23.81
N VAL A 324 -12.66 -6.62 24.33
CA VAL A 324 -12.56 -7.98 24.85
C VAL A 324 -12.60 -7.93 26.37
N ALA A 325 -13.81 -8.04 26.93
CA ALA A 325 -14.04 -7.90 28.37
C ALA A 325 -13.74 -9.19 29.14
N SER A 326 -14.02 -10.36 28.53
CA SER A 326 -13.81 -11.70 29.10
C SER A 326 -13.04 -12.56 28.09
N PRO A 327 -11.71 -12.40 27.99
CA PRO A 327 -10.91 -13.09 26.96
C PRO A 327 -11.06 -14.61 26.96
N MET A 328 -11.21 -15.22 28.14
CA MET A 328 -11.36 -16.66 28.29
C MET A 328 -12.74 -17.22 27.89
N GLU A 329 -13.74 -16.37 27.71
CA GLU A 329 -15.09 -16.75 27.29
C GLU A 329 -15.42 -16.33 25.88
N GLN A 330 -14.71 -15.32 25.36
CA GLN A 330 -15.00 -14.68 24.10
C GLN A 330 -14.08 -15.17 22.99
N ARG A 331 -14.68 -15.50 21.85
CA ARG A 331 -13.95 -15.78 20.62
C ARG A 331 -13.73 -14.50 19.84
N VAL A 332 -12.47 -14.17 19.61
CA VAL A 332 -12.02 -12.97 18.89
C VAL A 332 -11.61 -13.35 17.47
N LEU A 333 -12.15 -12.67 16.49
CA LEU A 333 -11.77 -12.86 15.08
C LEU A 333 -11.37 -11.53 14.46
N ASP A 334 -10.20 -11.53 13.84
CA ASP A 334 -9.81 -10.47 12.90
C ASP A 334 -9.96 -10.99 11.45
N PRO A 335 -10.98 -10.52 10.70
CA PRO A 335 -11.25 -11.01 9.35
C PRO A 335 -10.40 -10.35 8.26
N ALA A 336 -9.49 -9.44 8.61
CA ALA A 336 -8.52 -8.79 7.73
C ALA A 336 -7.24 -8.50 8.52
N CYS A 337 -6.62 -9.57 9.04
CA CYS A 337 -5.65 -9.47 10.12
C CYS A 337 -4.30 -8.85 9.74
N GLY A 338 -4.01 -8.68 8.45
CA GLY A 338 -2.73 -8.14 7.99
C GLY A 338 -1.56 -8.91 8.58
N SER A 339 -0.62 -8.21 9.22
CA SER A 339 0.52 -8.81 9.96
C SER A 339 0.14 -9.47 11.28
N GLY A 340 -1.10 -9.34 11.77
CA GLY A 340 -1.56 -9.93 13.01
C GLY A 340 -1.49 -9.03 14.25
N THR A 341 -1.39 -7.72 14.11
CA THR A 341 -1.27 -6.77 15.23
C THR A 341 -2.42 -6.92 16.25
N PHE A 342 -3.68 -7.00 15.79
CA PHE A 342 -4.82 -7.24 16.69
C PHE A 342 -4.78 -8.63 17.32
N LEU A 343 -4.32 -9.64 16.58
CA LEU A 343 -4.16 -11.00 17.12
C LEU A 343 -3.11 -11.03 18.23
N PHE A 344 -1.98 -10.34 18.03
CA PHE A 344 -0.92 -10.21 19.03
C PHE A 344 -1.47 -9.69 20.36
N HIS A 345 -2.20 -8.57 20.33
CA HIS A 345 -2.76 -7.96 21.54
C HIS A 345 -3.92 -8.78 22.14
N ALA A 346 -4.73 -9.46 21.31
CA ALA A 346 -5.78 -10.36 21.81
C ALA A 346 -5.21 -11.57 22.55
N ILE A 347 -4.13 -12.16 22.03
CA ILE A 347 -3.40 -13.26 22.67
C ILE A 347 -2.80 -12.79 24.00
N ARG A 348 -2.09 -11.65 24.00
CA ARG A 348 -1.50 -11.12 25.23
C ARG A 348 -2.54 -10.81 26.29
N ARG A 349 -3.69 -10.23 25.91
CA ARG A 349 -4.81 -9.98 26.80
C ARG A 349 -5.42 -11.28 27.36
N PHE A 350 -5.48 -12.35 26.55
CA PHE A 350 -5.91 -13.66 26.99
C PHE A 350 -4.93 -14.25 28.02
N LEU A 351 -3.62 -14.21 27.75
CA LEU A 351 -2.60 -14.75 28.63
C LEU A 351 -2.57 -14.01 30.00
N GLU A 352 -2.72 -12.68 30.00
CA GLU A 352 -2.86 -11.87 31.22
C GLU A 352 -4.02 -12.39 32.11
N GLU A 353 -5.21 -12.56 31.52
CA GLU A 353 -6.39 -13.02 32.23
C GLU A 353 -6.26 -14.49 32.70
N ALA A 354 -5.66 -15.35 31.87
CA ALA A 354 -5.44 -16.75 32.20
C ALA A 354 -4.48 -16.92 33.40
N GLU A 355 -3.42 -16.09 33.44
CA GLU A 355 -2.49 -16.05 34.58
C GLU A 355 -3.17 -15.54 35.85
N GLU A 356 -3.93 -14.44 35.77
CA GLU A 356 -4.68 -13.86 36.88
C GLU A 356 -5.76 -14.83 37.41
N SER A 357 -6.39 -15.64 36.55
CA SER A 357 -7.42 -16.61 36.93
C SER A 357 -6.87 -17.89 37.54
N GLY A 358 -5.54 -18.12 37.52
CA GLY A 358 -4.90 -19.35 37.98
C GLY A 358 -5.12 -20.56 37.08
N MET A 359 -5.38 -20.36 35.79
CA MET A 359 -5.42 -21.42 34.77
C MET A 359 -4.07 -22.15 34.72
N SER A 360 -4.09 -23.46 34.41
CA SER A 360 -2.84 -24.20 34.22
C SER A 360 -2.06 -23.72 33.03
N GLU A 361 -0.81 -23.32 33.20
CA GLU A 361 0.09 -22.85 32.13
C GLU A 361 0.19 -23.86 30.97
N THR A 362 0.04 -25.16 31.25
CA THR A 362 0.07 -26.20 30.21
C THR A 362 -1.08 -26.11 29.21
N SER A 363 -2.18 -25.43 29.58
CA SER A 363 -3.38 -25.24 28.75
C SER A 363 -3.41 -23.91 28.03
N PHE A 364 -2.56 -22.94 28.40
CA PHE A 364 -2.60 -21.59 27.84
C PHE A 364 -2.60 -21.59 26.30
N ALA A 365 -1.63 -22.24 25.68
CA ALA A 365 -1.49 -22.26 24.23
C ALA A 365 -2.69 -22.89 23.52
N SER A 366 -3.25 -23.99 24.02
CA SER A 366 -4.42 -24.64 23.41
C SER A 366 -5.69 -23.80 23.54
N GLU A 367 -5.92 -23.18 24.71
CA GLU A 367 -7.08 -22.32 24.93
C GLU A 367 -7.02 -21.04 24.08
N VAL A 368 -5.86 -20.38 23.99
CA VAL A 368 -5.68 -19.22 23.10
C VAL A 368 -6.05 -19.56 21.65
N THR A 369 -5.57 -20.72 21.13
CA THR A 369 -5.85 -21.11 19.74
C THR A 369 -7.32 -21.40 19.48
N TYR A 370 -8.11 -21.68 20.51
CA TYR A 370 -9.55 -21.84 20.43
C TYR A 370 -10.30 -20.49 20.46
N HIS A 371 -9.72 -19.46 21.11
CA HIS A 371 -10.39 -18.18 21.34
C HIS A 371 -9.97 -17.06 20.39
N VAL A 372 -8.77 -17.10 19.82
CA VAL A 372 -8.25 -16.02 18.97
C VAL A 372 -7.92 -16.57 17.59
N ALA A 373 -8.59 -16.04 16.54
CA ALA A 373 -8.37 -16.47 15.17
C ALA A 373 -8.27 -15.27 14.23
N GLY A 374 -7.62 -15.47 13.07
CA GLY A 374 -7.49 -14.47 12.03
C GLY A 374 -7.59 -15.03 10.62
N MET A 375 -7.91 -14.16 9.67
CA MET A 375 -7.80 -14.49 8.25
C MET A 375 -7.43 -13.23 7.46
N ASP A 376 -6.75 -13.44 6.35
CA ASP A 376 -6.45 -12.40 5.38
C ASP A 376 -6.42 -12.99 3.97
N ILE A 377 -6.69 -12.17 2.97
CA ILE A 377 -6.64 -12.60 1.56
C ILE A 377 -5.21 -12.51 1.00
N HIS A 378 -4.33 -11.76 1.66
CA HIS A 378 -2.95 -11.55 1.21
C HIS A 378 -2.04 -12.69 1.72
N PRO A 379 -1.40 -13.48 0.83
CA PRO A 379 -0.67 -14.67 1.25
C PRO A 379 0.52 -14.38 2.18
N VAL A 380 1.24 -13.30 1.93
CA VAL A 380 2.39 -12.92 2.79
C VAL A 380 1.91 -12.42 4.15
N ALA A 381 0.84 -11.63 4.19
CA ALA A 381 0.27 -11.15 5.43
C ALA A 381 -0.12 -12.31 6.36
N VAL A 382 -0.73 -13.37 5.82
CA VAL A 382 -1.08 -14.57 6.59
C VAL A 382 0.15 -15.26 7.19
N ILE A 383 1.23 -15.40 6.41
CA ILE A 383 2.45 -16.04 6.92
C ILE A 383 3.06 -15.19 8.04
N ILE A 384 3.11 -13.88 7.85
CA ILE A 384 3.56 -12.94 8.88
C ILE A 384 2.68 -13.04 10.13
N ALA A 385 1.35 -13.02 9.96
CA ALA A 385 0.40 -13.08 11.07
C ALA A 385 0.51 -14.40 11.87
N ARG A 386 0.83 -15.54 11.23
CA ARG A 386 1.10 -16.81 11.89
C ARG A 386 2.33 -16.74 12.79
N VAL A 387 3.39 -16.10 12.29
CA VAL A 387 4.62 -15.93 13.08
C VAL A 387 4.42 -14.89 14.18
N THR A 388 3.69 -13.80 13.93
CA THR A 388 3.27 -12.84 14.97
C THR A 388 2.43 -13.51 16.04
N TYR A 389 1.57 -14.45 15.67
CA TYR A 389 0.81 -15.27 16.60
C TYR A 389 1.73 -16.12 17.50
N LEU A 390 2.75 -16.78 16.93
CA LEU A 390 3.75 -17.53 17.70
C LEU A 390 4.56 -16.63 18.64
N LEU A 391 4.97 -15.44 18.17
CA LEU A 391 5.66 -14.45 19.00
C LEU A 391 4.81 -14.03 20.21
N ALA A 392 3.52 -13.81 19.99
CA ALA A 392 2.58 -13.49 21.07
C ALA A 392 2.43 -14.67 22.07
N LEU A 393 2.43 -15.90 21.58
CA LEU A 393 2.33 -17.12 22.40
C LEU A 393 3.66 -17.54 23.05
N ALA A 394 4.79 -16.96 22.67
CA ALA A 394 6.12 -17.40 23.13
C ALA A 394 6.22 -17.71 24.63
N PRO A 395 5.62 -16.91 25.56
CA PRO A 395 5.65 -17.22 26.99
C PRO A 395 5.00 -18.57 27.36
N ALA A 396 3.95 -18.96 26.62
CA ALA A 396 3.17 -20.17 26.89
C ALA A 396 3.64 -21.42 26.12
N LEU A 397 4.61 -21.27 25.20
CA LEU A 397 5.02 -22.38 24.33
C LEU A 397 5.94 -23.39 25.03
N SER A 398 6.73 -22.98 26.03
CA SER A 398 7.66 -23.84 26.74
C SER A 398 6.96 -24.80 27.73
N THR A 399 5.82 -24.41 28.29
CA THR A 399 5.06 -25.17 29.28
C THR A 399 3.92 -25.98 28.66
N ARG A 400 3.62 -25.80 27.35
CA ARG A 400 2.46 -26.39 26.68
C ARG A 400 2.43 -27.91 26.71
N SER A 401 1.24 -28.49 26.80
CA SER A 401 0.97 -29.90 26.54
C SER A 401 0.15 -30.08 25.26
N GLY A 402 0.45 -31.18 24.52
CA GLY A 402 -0.33 -31.58 23.34
C GLY A 402 0.00 -30.84 22.05
N VAL A 403 -0.84 -31.07 21.05
CA VAL A 403 -0.74 -30.44 19.69
C VAL A 403 -1.49 -29.13 19.68
N ILE A 404 -0.88 -28.08 19.15
CA ILE A 404 -1.55 -26.81 18.89
C ILE A 404 -1.63 -26.54 17.37
N SER A 405 -2.68 -25.84 16.94
CA SER A 405 -2.84 -25.42 15.56
C SER A 405 -3.06 -23.93 15.51
N ILE A 406 -2.21 -23.20 14.81
CA ILE A 406 -2.29 -21.73 14.69
C ILE A 406 -3.46 -21.34 13.79
N PRO A 407 -4.51 -20.66 14.32
CA PRO A 407 -5.77 -20.43 13.61
C PRO A 407 -5.73 -19.13 12.78
N VAL A 408 -4.74 -19.00 11.88
CA VAL A 408 -4.61 -17.88 10.95
C VAL A 408 -4.60 -18.43 9.53
N TYR A 409 -5.55 -17.98 8.70
CA TYR A 409 -5.85 -18.61 7.42
C TYR A 409 -5.81 -17.63 6.26
N LEU A 410 -5.33 -18.12 5.11
CA LEU A 410 -5.44 -17.42 3.82
C LEU A 410 -6.89 -17.57 3.33
N GLY A 411 -7.66 -16.48 3.36
CA GLY A 411 -9.07 -16.56 3.01
C GLY A 411 -9.70 -15.24 2.62
N ASP A 412 -10.67 -15.32 1.70
CA ASP A 412 -11.52 -14.17 1.33
C ASP A 412 -12.63 -13.99 2.35
N ALA A 413 -12.44 -13.07 3.31
CA ALA A 413 -13.43 -12.77 4.34
C ALA A 413 -14.76 -12.24 3.79
N MET A 414 -14.77 -11.68 2.59
CA MET A 414 -16.01 -11.24 1.94
C MET A 414 -16.72 -12.37 1.19
N GLN A 415 -16.09 -13.53 1.03
CA GLN A 415 -16.60 -14.69 0.29
C GLN A 415 -17.06 -14.32 -1.14
N LEU A 416 -16.24 -13.55 -1.85
CA LEU A 416 -16.53 -13.11 -3.22
C LEU A 416 -16.53 -14.28 -4.22
N SER A 417 -15.67 -15.28 -3.97
CA SER A 417 -15.50 -16.49 -4.80
C SER A 417 -16.55 -17.57 -4.54
N VAL A 418 -17.38 -17.43 -3.51
CA VAL A 418 -18.42 -18.41 -3.18
C VAL A 418 -19.63 -18.23 -4.11
N LYS A 419 -19.89 -19.22 -4.93
CA LYS A 419 -21.08 -19.27 -5.79
C LYS A 419 -22.24 -19.93 -5.07
N GLN A 420 -23.42 -19.40 -5.23
CA GLN A 420 -24.66 -20.01 -4.79
C GLN A 420 -25.45 -20.48 -6.03
N LEU A 421 -25.37 -21.76 -6.34
CA LEU A 421 -26.15 -22.39 -7.40
C LEU A 421 -27.25 -23.24 -6.76
N PHE A 422 -28.51 -23.03 -7.17
CA PHE A 422 -29.66 -23.80 -6.70
C PHE A 422 -29.74 -24.00 -5.17
N GLY A 423 -29.38 -22.96 -4.40
CA GLY A 423 -29.43 -23.01 -2.92
C GLY A 423 -28.20 -23.68 -2.27
N ARG A 424 -27.28 -24.25 -3.04
CA ARG A 424 -26.00 -24.81 -2.52
C ARG A 424 -24.88 -23.79 -2.68
N LYS A 425 -24.04 -23.69 -1.65
CA LYS A 425 -22.80 -22.91 -1.71
C LYS A 425 -21.68 -23.84 -2.13
N GLU A 426 -20.79 -23.36 -2.95
CA GLU A 426 -19.64 -24.10 -3.46
C GLU A 426 -18.41 -23.18 -3.52
N LEU A 427 -17.32 -23.64 -2.96
CA LEU A 427 -16.02 -22.98 -3.10
C LEU A 427 -15.39 -23.44 -4.41
N THR A 428 -15.14 -22.52 -5.32
CA THR A 428 -14.45 -22.76 -6.57
C THR A 428 -13.07 -22.12 -6.55
N VAL A 429 -12.05 -22.90 -6.87
CA VAL A 429 -10.67 -22.45 -7.01
C VAL A 429 -10.27 -22.57 -8.49
N ASP A 430 -10.00 -21.45 -9.14
CA ASP A 430 -9.59 -21.40 -10.53
C ASP A 430 -8.13 -21.85 -10.68
N VAL A 431 -7.88 -22.79 -11.60
CA VAL A 431 -6.55 -23.27 -11.96
C VAL A 431 -6.06 -22.47 -13.16
N PRO A 432 -4.91 -21.77 -13.07
CA PRO A 432 -4.39 -21.01 -14.19
C PRO A 432 -3.97 -21.96 -15.35
N PRO A 433 -4.21 -21.55 -16.62
CA PRO A 433 -3.81 -22.34 -17.78
C PRO A 433 -2.29 -22.46 -17.86
N ALA A 434 -1.79 -23.56 -18.40
CA ALA A 434 -0.37 -23.75 -18.74
C ALA A 434 -0.23 -23.78 -20.26
N PRO A 435 0.46 -22.83 -20.90
CA PRO A 435 0.70 -22.87 -22.34
C PRO A 435 1.60 -24.06 -22.71
N PRO A 436 1.38 -24.70 -23.89
CA PRO A 436 0.26 -24.55 -24.79
C PRO A 436 -0.85 -25.58 -24.58
N GLU A 437 -0.76 -26.51 -23.59
CA GLU A 437 -1.46 -27.79 -23.60
C GLU A 437 -2.53 -27.97 -22.51
N TYR A 438 -2.57 -27.10 -21.48
CA TYR A 438 -3.55 -27.21 -20.40
C TYR A 438 -4.48 -26.02 -20.36
N GLY A 439 -5.75 -26.23 -20.64
CA GLY A 439 -6.79 -25.19 -20.56
C GLY A 439 -7.14 -24.79 -19.12
N PRO A 440 -7.97 -23.75 -18.95
CA PRO A 440 -8.43 -23.36 -17.62
C PRO A 440 -9.25 -24.49 -16.99
N ALA A 441 -8.91 -24.87 -15.76
CA ALA A 441 -9.61 -25.87 -14.98
C ALA A 441 -10.08 -25.27 -13.64
N LYS A 442 -10.90 -26.05 -12.91
CA LYS A 442 -11.43 -25.65 -11.61
C LYS A 442 -11.39 -26.81 -10.63
N LEU A 443 -11.04 -26.48 -9.39
CA LEU A 443 -11.25 -27.36 -8.25
C LEU A 443 -12.49 -26.88 -7.50
N GLU A 444 -13.47 -27.76 -7.33
CA GLU A 444 -14.76 -27.43 -6.73
C GLU A 444 -14.95 -28.18 -5.42
N PHE A 445 -15.26 -27.46 -4.36
CA PHE A 445 -15.39 -27.99 -3.01
C PHE A 445 -16.77 -27.69 -2.44
N PRO A 446 -17.58 -28.72 -2.20
CA PRO A 446 -18.92 -28.58 -1.67
C PRO A 446 -18.94 -28.00 -0.25
N ASP A 447 -19.88 -27.15 0.03
CA ASP A 447 -20.03 -26.44 1.31
C ASP A 447 -20.15 -27.41 2.51
N VAL A 448 -20.78 -28.57 2.31
CA VAL A 448 -20.91 -29.60 3.35
C VAL A 448 -19.56 -30.07 3.91
N PHE A 449 -18.50 -30.05 3.09
CA PHE A 449 -17.13 -30.33 3.55
C PHE A 449 -16.44 -29.06 4.08
N CYS A 450 -16.66 -27.91 3.43
CA CYS A 450 -16.01 -26.66 3.79
C CYS A 450 -16.43 -26.12 5.17
N ARG A 451 -17.64 -26.43 5.62
CA ARG A 451 -18.14 -26.01 6.96
C ARG A 451 -17.46 -26.69 8.13
N ASP A 452 -16.87 -27.86 7.91
CA ASP A 452 -16.16 -28.64 8.94
C ASP A 452 -14.68 -28.76 8.58
N PRO A 453 -13.80 -27.96 9.21
CA PRO A 453 -12.38 -27.95 8.92
C PRO A 453 -11.70 -29.31 9.04
N ALA A 454 -12.07 -30.08 10.07
CA ALA A 454 -11.44 -31.38 10.33
C ALA A 454 -11.85 -32.42 9.27
N LEU A 455 -13.11 -32.39 8.82
CA LEU A 455 -13.56 -33.22 7.73
C LEU A 455 -12.93 -32.82 6.41
N PHE A 456 -12.87 -31.50 6.13
CA PHE A 456 -12.26 -30.97 4.90
C PHE A 456 -10.79 -31.38 4.78
N ASP A 457 -10.01 -31.23 5.86
CA ASP A 457 -8.60 -31.61 5.87
C ASP A 457 -8.37 -33.09 5.59
N LYS A 458 -9.20 -33.96 6.17
CA LYS A 458 -9.18 -35.40 5.87
C LYS A 458 -9.53 -35.68 4.42
N ALA A 459 -10.52 -34.97 3.85
CA ALA A 459 -10.94 -35.15 2.46
C ALA A 459 -9.84 -34.70 1.47
N ILE A 460 -9.21 -33.53 1.71
CA ILE A 460 -8.10 -33.06 0.88
C ILE A 460 -6.89 -33.99 0.95
N ASN A 461 -6.57 -34.50 2.15
CA ASN A 461 -5.49 -35.47 2.31
C ASN A 461 -5.80 -36.79 1.56
N ALA A 462 -7.06 -37.26 1.59
CA ALA A 462 -7.46 -38.45 0.81
C ALA A 462 -7.35 -38.24 -0.70
N ILE A 463 -7.70 -37.05 -1.21
CA ILE A 463 -7.53 -36.67 -2.61
C ILE A 463 -6.03 -36.69 -2.98
N ARG A 464 -5.19 -36.04 -2.19
CA ARG A 464 -3.72 -35.96 -2.40
C ARG A 464 -3.10 -37.37 -2.38
N LEU A 465 -3.30 -38.11 -1.30
CA LEU A 465 -2.73 -39.47 -1.15
C LEU A 465 -3.28 -40.45 -2.20
N GLY A 466 -4.56 -40.30 -2.54
CA GLY A 466 -5.16 -41.12 -3.61
C GLY A 466 -4.52 -40.90 -4.98
N SER A 467 -4.17 -39.64 -5.28
CA SER A 467 -3.44 -39.30 -6.50
C SER A 467 -2.00 -39.83 -6.45
N GLU A 468 -1.28 -39.66 -5.35
CA GLU A 468 0.08 -40.20 -5.16
C GLU A 468 0.17 -41.71 -5.29
N GLN A 469 -0.91 -42.42 -4.93
CA GLN A 469 -1.04 -43.88 -5.00
C GLN A 469 -1.70 -44.36 -6.32
N ASP A 470 -1.95 -43.47 -7.28
CA ASP A 470 -2.61 -43.73 -8.55
C ASP A 470 -3.97 -44.46 -8.40
N LEU A 471 -4.73 -44.10 -7.35
CA LEU A 471 -6.06 -44.71 -7.13
C LEU A 471 -7.07 -44.24 -8.20
N THR A 472 -8.04 -45.11 -8.48
CA THR A 472 -9.15 -44.69 -9.34
C THR A 472 -10.12 -43.77 -8.63
N GLN A 473 -10.85 -42.95 -9.40
CA GLN A 473 -11.91 -42.06 -8.84
C GLN A 473 -12.90 -42.84 -7.94
N VAL A 474 -13.24 -44.09 -8.26
CA VAL A 474 -14.15 -44.93 -7.47
C VAL A 474 -13.54 -45.27 -6.11
N GLN A 475 -12.27 -45.63 -6.08
CA GLN A 475 -11.55 -45.91 -4.83
C GLN A 475 -11.48 -44.69 -3.91
N VAL A 476 -11.16 -43.53 -4.47
CA VAL A 476 -11.11 -42.26 -3.69
C VAL A 476 -12.49 -41.90 -3.15
N LYS A 477 -13.58 -42.04 -3.96
CA LYS A 477 -14.96 -41.82 -3.48
C LYS A 477 -15.31 -42.80 -2.33
N THR A 478 -14.84 -44.03 -2.41
CA THR A 478 -15.05 -45.03 -1.34
C THR A 478 -14.29 -44.63 -0.05
N GLN A 479 -13.07 -44.11 -0.18
CA GLN A 479 -12.30 -43.58 0.98
C GLN A 479 -13.00 -42.37 1.58
N LEU A 480 -13.42 -41.40 0.75
CA LEU A 480 -14.15 -40.21 1.21
C LEU A 480 -15.43 -40.60 1.96
N LYS A 481 -16.20 -41.59 1.46
CA LYS A 481 -17.38 -42.11 2.16
C LYS A 481 -17.02 -42.61 3.58
N ARG A 482 -16.00 -43.44 3.68
CA ARG A 482 -15.53 -43.99 4.98
C ARG A 482 -15.08 -42.86 5.93
N ILE A 483 -14.40 -41.84 5.42
CA ILE A 483 -13.96 -40.68 6.21
C ILE A 483 -15.18 -39.98 6.81
N VAL A 484 -16.23 -39.72 6.02
CA VAL A 484 -17.46 -39.04 6.49
C VAL A 484 -18.16 -39.90 7.54
N GLU A 485 -18.33 -41.20 7.27
CA GLU A 485 -18.98 -42.15 8.21
C GLU A 485 -18.23 -42.24 9.55
N GLN A 486 -16.92 -42.33 9.52
CA GLN A 486 -16.06 -42.34 10.72
C GLN A 486 -16.08 -41.00 11.47
N HIS A 487 -16.13 -39.91 10.76
CA HIS A 487 -16.13 -38.57 11.35
C HIS A 487 -17.42 -38.28 12.10
N TYR A 488 -18.57 -38.55 11.49
CA TYR A 488 -19.87 -38.35 12.13
C TYR A 488 -20.43 -39.54 12.87
N LYS A 489 -19.77 -40.71 12.82
CA LYS A 489 -20.20 -41.98 13.42
C LYS A 489 -21.64 -42.41 13.04
N ARG A 490 -21.98 -42.14 11.79
CA ARG A 490 -23.27 -42.51 11.17
C ARG A 490 -23.12 -42.69 9.66
N ASP A 491 -24.12 -43.30 9.02
CA ASP A 491 -24.20 -43.36 7.55
C ASP A 491 -24.28 -41.97 6.92
N ILE A 492 -23.77 -41.86 5.69
CA ILE A 492 -23.79 -40.60 4.94
C ILE A 492 -25.24 -40.23 4.57
N ASN A 493 -25.53 -38.92 4.64
CA ASN A 493 -26.78 -38.38 4.13
C ASN A 493 -26.68 -38.03 2.64
N ARG A 494 -27.80 -37.56 2.05
CA ARG A 494 -27.87 -37.21 0.61
C ARG A 494 -26.94 -36.07 0.23
N GLU A 495 -26.82 -35.02 1.07
CA GLU A 495 -25.96 -33.87 0.82
C GLU A 495 -24.49 -34.27 0.81
N GLU A 496 -24.10 -35.14 1.74
CA GLU A 496 -22.74 -35.70 1.83
C GLU A 496 -22.43 -36.63 0.66
N ALA A 497 -23.40 -37.45 0.21
CA ALA A 497 -23.25 -38.31 -0.96
C ALA A 497 -23.04 -37.49 -2.26
N ASP A 498 -23.84 -36.44 -2.45
CA ASP A 498 -23.69 -35.51 -3.56
C ASP A 498 -22.32 -34.80 -3.49
N GLY A 499 -21.90 -34.36 -2.32
CA GLY A 499 -20.59 -33.74 -2.08
C GLY A 499 -19.41 -34.67 -2.38
N ILE A 500 -19.50 -35.97 -2.03
CA ILE A 500 -18.49 -36.97 -2.37
C ILE A 500 -18.40 -37.14 -3.88
N ALA A 501 -19.55 -37.07 -4.59
CA ALA A 501 -19.56 -37.17 -6.04
C ALA A 501 -18.84 -36.01 -6.71
N ASP A 502 -19.02 -34.78 -6.17
CA ASP A 502 -18.35 -33.57 -6.65
C ASP A 502 -16.86 -33.56 -6.31
N LEU A 503 -16.46 -33.97 -5.11
CA LEU A 503 -15.04 -34.16 -4.74
C LEU A 503 -14.37 -35.25 -5.62
N GLY A 504 -15.12 -36.22 -6.09
CA GLY A 504 -14.62 -37.18 -7.08
C GLY A 504 -14.25 -36.54 -8.40
N LYS A 505 -14.97 -35.50 -8.87
CA LYS A 505 -14.60 -34.72 -10.07
C LYS A 505 -13.33 -33.91 -9.80
N THR A 506 -13.30 -33.23 -8.66
CA THR A 506 -12.13 -32.48 -8.20
C THR A 506 -10.87 -33.36 -8.12
N TYR A 507 -11.02 -34.62 -7.67
CA TYR A 507 -9.93 -35.60 -7.70
C TYR A 507 -9.37 -35.85 -9.11
N VAL A 508 -10.20 -35.99 -10.13
CA VAL A 508 -9.73 -36.19 -11.51
C VAL A 508 -8.89 -35.02 -11.97
N THR A 509 -9.38 -33.80 -11.77
CA THR A 509 -8.64 -32.59 -12.11
C THR A 509 -7.32 -32.49 -11.33
N TYR A 510 -7.33 -32.82 -10.02
CA TYR A 510 -6.12 -32.82 -9.19
C TYR A 510 -5.09 -33.86 -9.69
N ASP A 511 -5.50 -35.07 -10.06
CA ASP A 511 -4.63 -36.12 -10.58
C ASP A 511 -4.01 -35.74 -11.93
N GLU A 512 -4.77 -35.08 -12.81
CA GLU A 512 -4.27 -34.52 -14.06
C GLU A 512 -3.17 -33.45 -13.77
N LEU A 513 -3.41 -32.56 -12.81
CA LEU A 513 -2.44 -31.54 -12.38
C LEU A 513 -1.14 -32.18 -11.85
N ARG A 514 -1.25 -33.26 -11.06
CA ARG A 514 -0.08 -34.00 -10.55
C ARG A 514 0.75 -34.58 -11.69
N ARG A 515 0.11 -35.18 -12.67
CA ARG A 515 0.80 -35.81 -13.83
C ARG A 515 1.61 -34.83 -14.66
N ILE A 516 1.25 -33.56 -14.63
CA ILE A 516 1.98 -32.47 -15.29
C ILE A 516 2.87 -31.66 -14.32
N GLY A 517 3.09 -32.14 -13.08
CA GLY A 517 3.94 -31.49 -12.07
C GLY A 517 3.39 -30.16 -11.52
N ARG A 518 2.07 -29.99 -11.50
CA ARG A 518 1.39 -28.77 -11.04
C ARG A 518 0.49 -28.98 -9.83
N ASP A 519 0.81 -29.91 -8.94
CA ASP A 519 -0.01 -30.27 -7.79
C ASP A 519 0.50 -29.70 -6.46
N SER A 520 1.69 -29.15 -6.39
CA SER A 520 2.44 -28.90 -5.17
C SER A 520 1.80 -27.95 -4.14
N VAL A 521 0.85 -27.10 -4.54
CA VAL A 521 0.31 -26.02 -3.69
C VAL A 521 -1.20 -26.10 -3.44
N TRP A 522 -1.93 -26.98 -4.15
CA TRP A 522 -3.40 -27.00 -4.10
C TRP A 522 -3.99 -27.42 -2.77
N ALA A 523 -3.34 -28.35 -2.06
CA ALA A 523 -3.81 -28.75 -0.73
C ALA A 523 -3.76 -27.55 0.26
N TYR A 524 -2.70 -26.76 0.22
CA TYR A 524 -2.55 -25.53 0.97
C TYR A 524 -3.62 -24.50 0.61
N VAL A 525 -3.76 -24.16 -0.67
CA VAL A 525 -4.71 -23.16 -1.16
C VAL A 525 -6.15 -23.55 -0.82
N SER A 526 -6.55 -24.77 -1.14
CA SER A 526 -7.94 -25.21 -0.91
C SER A 526 -8.30 -25.26 0.56
N ARG A 527 -7.38 -25.76 1.41
CA ARG A 527 -7.56 -25.81 2.85
C ARG A 527 -7.79 -24.41 3.45
N ASN A 528 -6.95 -23.47 3.08
CA ASN A 528 -7.02 -22.11 3.57
C ASN A 528 -8.27 -21.37 3.07
N LEU A 529 -8.59 -21.43 1.77
CA LEU A 529 -9.76 -20.76 1.19
C LEU A 529 -11.10 -21.33 1.67
N SER A 530 -11.14 -22.53 2.27
CA SER A 530 -12.35 -23.08 2.89
C SER A 530 -12.70 -22.50 4.25
N ARG A 531 -11.73 -21.95 5.00
CA ARG A 531 -11.90 -21.50 6.40
C ARG A 531 -12.93 -20.36 6.59
N PRO A 532 -13.07 -19.37 5.71
CA PRO A 532 -14.15 -18.38 5.82
C PRO A 532 -15.55 -19.01 5.86
N LEU A 533 -15.75 -20.12 5.14
CA LEU A 533 -17.02 -20.86 5.17
C LEU A 533 -17.25 -21.53 6.53
N ALA A 534 -16.22 -22.11 7.12
CA ALA A 534 -16.30 -22.69 8.46
C ALA A 534 -16.63 -21.64 9.54
N PHE A 535 -15.97 -20.48 9.52
CA PHE A 535 -16.26 -19.38 10.45
C PHE A 535 -17.66 -18.78 10.27
N SER A 536 -18.23 -18.87 9.07
CA SER A 536 -19.58 -18.39 8.76
C SER A 536 -20.68 -19.43 8.95
N ALA A 537 -20.34 -20.64 9.40
CA ALA A 537 -21.32 -21.69 9.64
C ALA A 537 -22.24 -21.35 10.84
N GLY A 538 -23.52 -21.69 10.71
CA GLY A 538 -24.53 -21.39 11.75
C GLY A 538 -24.77 -19.89 11.94
N GLU A 539 -24.71 -19.43 13.18
CA GLU A 539 -24.95 -18.03 13.56
C GLU A 539 -23.66 -17.16 13.53
N GLY A 540 -22.54 -17.71 13.10
CA GLY A 540 -21.20 -17.13 13.15
C GLY A 540 -20.37 -17.68 14.29
N TRP A 541 -19.05 -17.50 14.17
CA TRP A 541 -18.08 -18.06 15.12
C TRP A 541 -17.69 -17.07 16.23
N ALA A 542 -17.58 -15.78 15.92
CA ALA A 542 -16.97 -14.77 16.77
C ALA A 542 -17.95 -14.15 17.77
N ASN A 543 -17.51 -13.95 19.01
CA ASN A 543 -18.15 -13.07 19.98
C ASN A 543 -17.71 -11.62 19.80
N VAL A 544 -16.46 -11.41 19.36
CA VAL A 544 -15.88 -10.10 19.11
C VAL A 544 -15.20 -10.11 17.74
N LEU A 545 -15.57 -9.13 16.88
CA LEU A 545 -14.84 -8.81 15.65
C LEU A 545 -13.98 -7.59 15.91
N VAL A 546 -12.70 -7.71 15.61
CA VAL A 546 -11.72 -6.63 15.67
C VAL A 546 -10.99 -6.53 14.34
N GLY A 547 -10.33 -5.42 14.05
CA GLY A 547 -9.46 -5.31 12.88
C GLY A 547 -9.49 -3.94 12.23
N ASN A 548 -8.74 -3.84 11.14
CA ASN A 548 -8.69 -2.70 10.25
C ASN A 548 -9.03 -3.15 8.83
N PRO A 549 -10.32 -3.10 8.42
CA PRO A 549 -10.75 -3.52 7.08
C PRO A 549 -10.05 -2.72 5.97
N PRO A 550 -9.94 -3.25 4.75
CA PRO A 550 -9.29 -2.54 3.64
C PRO A 550 -10.05 -1.26 3.25
N TRP A 551 -9.31 -0.15 3.04
CA TRP A 551 -9.84 1.17 2.67
C TRP A 551 -9.63 1.43 1.18
N VAL A 552 -10.54 0.93 0.35
CA VAL A 552 -10.46 1.03 -1.11
C VAL A 552 -11.71 1.70 -1.65
N ALA A 553 -11.56 2.93 -2.18
CA ALA A 553 -12.67 3.62 -2.80
C ALA A 553 -13.06 2.94 -4.13
N TYR A 554 -14.35 2.90 -4.45
CA TYR A 554 -14.94 2.26 -5.64
C TYR A 554 -14.21 2.62 -6.94
N ARG A 555 -13.79 3.86 -7.11
CA ARG A 555 -13.05 4.34 -8.30
C ARG A 555 -11.66 3.72 -8.47
N HIS A 556 -11.10 3.10 -7.43
CA HIS A 556 -9.79 2.42 -7.44
C HIS A 556 -9.91 0.89 -7.57
N MET A 557 -11.12 0.35 -7.54
CA MET A 557 -11.39 -1.06 -7.76
C MET A 557 -11.33 -1.38 -9.27
N ASN A 558 -10.89 -2.58 -9.63
CA ASN A 558 -11.02 -3.06 -11.02
C ASN A 558 -12.49 -3.31 -11.40
N ARG A 559 -12.78 -3.50 -12.70
CA ARG A 559 -14.15 -3.66 -13.23
C ARG A 559 -14.91 -4.83 -12.58
N ASP A 560 -14.25 -5.96 -12.38
CA ASP A 560 -14.89 -7.16 -11.82
C ASP A 560 -15.23 -6.95 -10.34
N LEU A 561 -14.30 -6.38 -9.58
CA LEU A 561 -14.54 -6.03 -8.18
C LEU A 561 -15.62 -4.93 -8.06
N GLN A 562 -15.62 -3.92 -8.94
CA GLN A 562 -16.66 -2.88 -8.97
C GLN A 562 -18.06 -3.47 -9.20
N LYS A 563 -18.18 -4.41 -10.14
CA LYS A 563 -19.45 -5.11 -10.41
C LYS A 563 -19.90 -5.87 -9.17
N ARG A 564 -19.02 -6.68 -8.61
CA ARG A 564 -19.32 -7.51 -7.44
C ARG A 564 -19.60 -6.67 -6.19
N PHE A 565 -18.80 -5.62 -5.97
CA PHE A 565 -19.04 -4.64 -4.91
C PHE A 565 -20.44 -4.04 -5.00
N LYS A 566 -20.81 -3.56 -6.18
CA LYS A 566 -22.12 -2.91 -6.38
C LYS A 566 -23.30 -3.85 -6.09
N GLU A 567 -23.21 -5.12 -6.48
CA GLU A 567 -24.21 -6.15 -6.19
C GLU A 567 -24.33 -6.36 -4.67
N LEU A 568 -23.23 -6.65 -4.01
CA LEU A 568 -23.18 -6.95 -2.57
C LEU A 568 -23.49 -5.73 -1.71
N ALA A 569 -23.05 -4.53 -2.08
CA ALA A 569 -23.31 -3.32 -1.33
C ALA A 569 -24.79 -2.88 -1.43
N LYS A 570 -25.47 -3.19 -2.53
CA LYS A 570 -26.92 -3.02 -2.66
C LYS A 570 -27.68 -4.04 -1.79
N GLU A 571 -27.26 -5.32 -1.83
CA GLU A 571 -27.80 -6.37 -0.96
C GLU A 571 -27.66 -5.99 0.52
N ALA A 572 -26.48 -5.55 0.93
CA ALA A 572 -26.19 -5.11 2.30
C ALA A 572 -26.79 -3.74 2.66
N GLN A 573 -27.44 -3.05 1.73
CA GLN A 573 -28.04 -1.72 1.88
C GLN A 573 -27.05 -0.60 2.25
N VAL A 574 -25.76 -0.76 1.95
CA VAL A 574 -24.73 0.27 2.20
C VAL A 574 -24.37 1.08 0.95
N TYR A 575 -24.87 0.72 -0.22
CA TYR A 575 -24.56 1.41 -1.48
C TYR A 575 -25.26 2.78 -1.57
N VAL A 576 -24.49 3.82 -1.89
CA VAL A 576 -24.99 5.18 -2.17
C VAL A 576 -24.75 5.49 -3.65
N GLY A 577 -25.80 5.85 -4.36
CA GLY A 577 -25.80 6.14 -5.80
C GLY A 577 -25.58 7.62 -6.12
N GLY A 578 -25.86 8.00 -7.40
CA GLY A 578 -25.76 9.38 -7.87
C GLY A 578 -24.32 9.90 -7.88
N LYS A 579 -24.14 11.16 -7.54
CA LYS A 579 -22.83 11.84 -7.53
C LYS A 579 -21.81 11.21 -6.55
N LEU A 580 -22.27 10.45 -5.57
CA LEU A 580 -21.45 9.78 -4.57
C LEU A 580 -21.08 8.34 -4.94
N ALA A 581 -21.59 7.81 -6.06
CA ALA A 581 -21.39 6.40 -6.45
C ALA A 581 -19.92 5.99 -6.51
N THR A 582 -19.04 6.84 -7.06
CA THR A 582 -17.60 6.60 -7.20
C THR A 582 -16.81 6.77 -5.90
N GLN A 583 -17.44 7.30 -4.87
CA GLN A 583 -16.84 7.55 -3.56
C GLN A 583 -17.20 6.47 -2.51
N ASN A 584 -18.09 5.50 -2.86
CA ASN A 584 -18.31 4.35 -1.98
C ASN A 584 -16.98 3.68 -1.64
N ASP A 585 -16.88 3.09 -0.45
CA ASP A 585 -15.65 2.47 0.03
C ASP A 585 -15.88 1.02 0.44
N LEU A 586 -14.86 0.19 0.24
CA LEU A 586 -14.90 -1.23 0.52
C LEU A 586 -15.11 -1.52 2.01
N CYS A 587 -14.55 -0.68 2.90
CA CYS A 587 -14.61 -0.88 4.35
C CYS A 587 -16.05 -0.92 4.89
N ALA A 588 -16.98 -0.15 4.33
CA ALA A 588 -18.39 -0.18 4.73
C ALA A 588 -19.06 -1.53 4.35
N LEU A 589 -18.83 -2.01 3.14
CA LEU A 589 -19.32 -3.32 2.69
C LEU A 589 -18.67 -4.45 3.48
N PHE A 590 -17.36 -4.38 3.67
CA PHE A 590 -16.62 -5.38 4.45
C PHE A 590 -17.19 -5.51 5.86
N THR A 591 -17.40 -4.39 6.55
CA THR A 591 -17.97 -4.37 7.91
C THR A 591 -19.35 -5.03 7.93
N ALA A 592 -20.24 -4.65 7.01
CA ALA A 592 -21.58 -5.23 6.92
C ALA A 592 -21.54 -6.75 6.70
N ARG A 593 -20.66 -7.22 5.82
CA ARG A 593 -20.49 -8.65 5.54
C ARG A 593 -19.83 -9.41 6.69
N ALA A 594 -18.79 -8.85 7.31
CA ALA A 594 -18.14 -9.48 8.45
C ALA A 594 -19.10 -9.69 9.63
N VAL A 595 -19.93 -8.67 9.93
CA VAL A 595 -20.98 -8.79 10.95
C VAL A 595 -22.01 -9.86 10.60
N ARG A 596 -22.45 -9.92 9.34
CA ARG A 596 -23.40 -10.95 8.86
C ARG A 596 -22.83 -12.35 8.96
N LEU A 597 -21.60 -12.54 8.49
CA LEU A 597 -21.01 -13.86 8.28
C LEU A 597 -20.41 -14.46 9.54
N TYR A 598 -19.73 -13.65 10.34
CA TYR A 598 -18.86 -14.16 11.39
C TYR A 598 -19.26 -13.80 12.81
N LEU A 599 -20.00 -12.69 13.02
CA LEU A 599 -20.34 -12.21 14.34
C LEU A 599 -21.64 -12.87 14.84
N ARG A 600 -21.59 -13.46 16.03
CA ARG A 600 -22.77 -14.03 16.71
C ARG A 600 -23.81 -12.96 17.05
N PRO A 601 -25.09 -13.33 17.23
CA PRO A 601 -26.07 -12.42 17.84
C PRO A 601 -25.55 -11.83 19.14
N ALA A 602 -25.77 -10.56 19.37
CA ALA A 602 -25.24 -9.78 20.51
C ALA A 602 -23.72 -9.62 20.57
N GLY A 603 -22.95 -10.24 19.66
CA GLY A 603 -21.51 -10.08 19.56
C GLY A 603 -21.09 -8.62 19.31
N ARG A 604 -19.86 -8.30 19.70
CA ARG A 604 -19.28 -6.95 19.64
C ARG A 604 -18.44 -6.75 18.38
N LEU A 605 -18.53 -5.55 17.81
CA LEU A 605 -17.72 -5.07 16.68
C LEU A 605 -16.82 -3.93 17.16
N ALA A 606 -15.55 -3.94 16.74
CA ALA A 606 -14.59 -2.86 16.96
C ALA A 606 -13.63 -2.75 15.75
N PHE A 607 -13.93 -1.88 14.79
CA PHE A 607 -13.15 -1.71 13.57
C PHE A 607 -12.56 -0.32 13.44
N VAL A 608 -11.34 -0.27 12.92
CA VAL A 608 -10.66 0.98 12.52
C VAL A 608 -11.05 1.28 11.08
N LEU A 609 -11.56 2.49 10.84
CA LEU A 609 -12.08 2.94 9.55
C LEU A 609 -11.50 4.32 9.21
N PRO A 610 -11.55 4.77 7.94
CA PRO A 610 -11.24 6.15 7.63
C PRO A 610 -12.23 7.10 8.32
N LEU A 611 -11.78 8.26 8.79
CA LEU A 611 -12.64 9.26 9.45
C LEU A 611 -13.84 9.65 8.58
N ALA A 612 -13.70 9.52 7.26
CA ALA A 612 -14.79 9.67 6.29
C ALA A 612 -16.02 8.80 6.64
N ALA A 613 -15.83 7.67 7.31
CA ALA A 613 -16.94 6.80 7.74
C ALA A 613 -17.90 7.52 8.71
N LEU A 614 -17.39 8.46 9.53
CA LEU A 614 -18.21 9.25 10.45
C LEU A 614 -18.76 10.53 9.80
N THR A 615 -18.11 11.07 8.77
CA THR A 615 -18.28 12.45 8.34
C THR A 615 -18.82 12.64 6.92
N ARG A 616 -18.69 11.65 6.01
CA ARG A 616 -19.00 11.79 4.59
C ARG A 616 -20.34 11.18 4.20
N GLY A 617 -21.02 11.79 3.21
CA GLY A 617 -22.35 11.38 2.73
C GLY A 617 -22.41 9.98 2.14
N GLN A 618 -21.33 9.47 1.53
CA GLN A 618 -21.30 8.08 1.02
C GLN A 618 -21.39 7.00 2.11
N PHE A 619 -21.16 7.35 3.38
CA PHE A 619 -21.29 6.44 4.51
C PHE A 619 -22.60 6.62 5.30
N GLU A 620 -23.54 7.45 4.82
CA GLU A 620 -24.77 7.77 5.55
C GLU A 620 -25.59 6.51 5.88
N LYS A 621 -25.72 5.60 4.93
CA LYS A 621 -26.41 4.31 5.14
C LYS A 621 -25.66 3.40 6.11
N PHE A 622 -24.33 3.36 6.03
CA PHE A 622 -23.52 2.63 6.98
C PHE A 622 -23.68 3.17 8.40
N ARG A 623 -23.62 4.50 8.59
CA ARG A 623 -23.77 5.14 9.91
C ARG A 623 -25.11 4.88 10.58
N SER A 624 -26.18 4.63 9.82
CA SER A 624 -27.48 4.32 10.40
C SER A 624 -27.48 2.98 11.15
N GLY A 625 -26.51 2.10 10.86
CA GLY A 625 -26.48 0.73 11.38
C GLY A 625 -27.52 -0.20 10.75
N ASP A 626 -28.36 0.29 9.85
CA ASP A 626 -29.39 -0.51 9.17
C ASP A 626 -28.79 -1.24 7.97
N VAL A 627 -27.91 -2.18 8.24
CA VAL A 627 -27.27 -3.03 7.26
C VAL A 627 -28.00 -4.37 7.17
N HIS A 628 -28.20 -4.87 5.97
CA HIS A 628 -29.04 -6.06 5.74
C HIS A 628 -28.19 -7.33 5.53
N PRO A 629 -28.65 -8.48 6.03
CA PRO A 629 -29.76 -8.76 6.96
C PRO A 629 -29.38 -8.61 8.45
N ALA A 630 -28.12 -8.37 8.76
CA ALA A 630 -27.63 -8.24 10.13
C ALA A 630 -27.47 -6.76 10.49
N ARG A 631 -28.22 -6.28 11.47
CA ARG A 631 -28.19 -4.88 11.90
C ARG A 631 -27.10 -4.63 12.93
N ILE A 632 -26.57 -3.40 12.91
CA ILE A 632 -25.56 -2.94 13.85
C ILE A 632 -26.16 -1.87 14.76
N ALA A 633 -26.09 -2.09 16.07
CA ALA A 633 -26.34 -1.05 17.05
C ALA A 633 -24.99 -0.45 17.46
N PHE A 634 -24.62 0.72 16.89
CA PHE A 634 -23.40 1.41 17.27
C PHE A 634 -23.56 2.02 18.67
N ASP A 635 -22.56 1.88 19.53
CA ASP A 635 -22.57 2.36 20.90
C ASP A 635 -21.50 3.41 21.17
N GLU A 636 -20.40 3.43 20.43
CA GLU A 636 -19.28 4.33 20.63
C GLU A 636 -18.49 4.57 19.33
N ALA A 637 -17.79 5.68 19.25
CA ALA A 637 -16.77 5.92 18.23
C ALA A 637 -15.62 6.78 18.78
N TRP A 638 -14.39 6.51 18.28
CA TRP A 638 -13.19 7.30 18.57
C TRP A 638 -12.74 7.99 17.30
N THR A 639 -12.16 9.19 17.40
CA THR A 639 -11.59 9.90 16.26
C THR A 639 -10.12 10.21 16.49
N MET A 640 -9.33 9.99 15.46
CA MET A 640 -7.91 10.26 15.37
C MET A 640 -7.67 10.98 14.05
N ASP A 641 -7.62 12.30 14.12
CA ASP A 641 -7.31 13.18 12.98
C ASP A 641 -5.85 13.64 13.02
N ASP A 642 -5.48 14.69 12.29
CA ASP A 642 -4.11 15.22 12.25
C ASP A 642 -3.63 15.78 13.61
N SER A 643 -4.50 15.85 14.60
CA SER A 643 -4.12 16.20 15.97
C SER A 643 -3.42 15.09 16.73
N VAL A 644 -3.38 13.86 16.17
CA VAL A 644 -2.54 12.74 16.65
C VAL A 644 -1.37 12.53 15.68
N TYR A 645 -0.15 12.79 16.15
CA TYR A 645 1.04 12.64 15.31
C TYR A 645 2.11 11.79 16.00
N PRO A 646 2.79 10.84 15.29
CA PRO A 646 2.43 10.31 13.97
C PRO A 646 1.31 9.26 14.07
N LEU A 647 0.41 9.22 13.08
CA LEU A 647 -0.63 8.20 12.99
C LEU A 647 -0.73 7.68 11.54
N PHE A 648 -1.95 7.48 11.06
CA PHE A 648 -2.21 7.10 9.67
C PHE A 648 -1.92 8.28 8.71
N PRO A 649 -1.58 8.00 7.46
CA PRO A 649 -1.49 9.05 6.44
C PRO A 649 -2.83 9.73 6.14
N VAL A 650 -3.94 9.08 6.53
CA VAL A 650 -5.32 9.56 6.37
C VAL A 650 -5.98 9.58 7.75
N PRO A 651 -6.73 10.63 8.12
CA PRO A 651 -7.49 10.66 9.36
C PRO A 651 -8.37 9.43 9.52
N SER A 652 -8.40 8.86 10.71
CA SER A 652 -9.05 7.58 11.03
C SER A 652 -10.03 7.70 12.19
N CYS A 653 -10.86 6.69 12.33
CA CYS A 653 -11.75 6.50 13.48
C CYS A 653 -11.80 5.03 13.88
N ALA A 654 -12.16 4.74 15.12
CA ALA A 654 -12.59 3.42 15.54
C ALA A 654 -14.09 3.47 15.82
N VAL A 655 -14.84 2.48 15.34
CA VAL A 655 -16.28 2.37 15.57
C VAL A 655 -16.55 1.11 16.38
N PHE A 656 -17.45 1.24 17.37
CA PHE A 656 -17.83 0.15 18.25
C PHE A 656 -19.36 -0.05 18.15
N GLY A 657 -19.76 -1.31 18.18
CA GLY A 657 -21.17 -1.65 18.08
C GLY A 657 -21.42 -3.13 18.37
N ARG A 658 -22.70 -3.51 18.27
CA ARG A 658 -23.14 -4.89 18.49
C ARG A 658 -24.08 -5.36 17.38
N ARG A 659 -23.99 -6.63 17.01
CA ARG A 659 -25.01 -7.26 16.17
C ARG A 659 -26.31 -7.37 16.95
N ARG A 660 -27.37 -6.71 16.49
CA ARG A 660 -28.68 -6.67 17.16
C ARG A 660 -29.82 -6.81 16.13
N ASN A 661 -31.05 -7.03 16.61
CA ASN A 661 -32.25 -7.02 15.77
C ASN A 661 -32.71 -5.59 15.42
N LEU A 662 -32.28 -4.59 16.17
CA LEU A 662 -32.54 -3.19 15.93
C LEU A 662 -31.25 -2.45 15.64
N SER A 663 -31.25 -1.60 14.63
CA SER A 663 -30.13 -0.70 14.32
C SER A 663 -30.08 0.47 15.30
N LYS A 664 -28.88 0.95 15.56
CA LYS A 664 -28.64 2.22 16.25
C LYS A 664 -27.55 2.97 15.50
N ARG A 665 -27.82 4.22 15.18
CA ARG A 665 -26.87 5.11 14.50
C ARG A 665 -25.60 5.31 15.35
N VAL A 666 -24.47 5.53 14.67
CA VAL A 666 -23.24 5.99 15.32
C VAL A 666 -23.52 7.22 16.17
N PRO A 667 -23.08 7.27 17.44
CA PRO A 667 -23.29 8.40 18.33
C PRO A 667 -22.78 9.71 17.74
N GLU A 668 -23.48 10.81 18.01
CA GLU A 668 -23.05 12.17 17.63
C GLU A 668 -21.85 12.63 18.48
N THR A 669 -21.76 12.16 19.73
CA THR A 669 -20.63 12.42 20.61
C THR A 669 -19.63 11.29 20.49
N VAL A 670 -18.37 11.63 20.22
CA VAL A 670 -17.25 10.69 20.04
C VAL A 670 -16.09 11.10 20.95
N ARG A 671 -15.18 10.16 21.22
CA ARG A 671 -13.92 10.44 21.90
C ARG A 671 -12.88 10.88 20.87
N ALA A 672 -12.46 12.13 20.93
CA ALA A 672 -11.42 12.69 20.07
C ALA A 672 -10.06 12.61 20.75
N TYR A 673 -9.12 11.93 20.12
CA TYR A 673 -7.74 11.81 20.56
C TYR A 673 -6.90 12.94 19.97
N SER A 674 -5.95 13.49 20.76
CA SER A 674 -4.99 14.51 20.30
C SER A 674 -3.68 14.41 21.09
N GLY A 675 -2.56 14.73 20.46
CA GLY A 675 -1.24 14.74 21.07
C GLY A 675 -0.14 14.23 20.16
N THR A 676 1.11 14.25 20.65
CA THR A 676 2.29 13.81 19.91
C THR A 676 2.93 12.61 20.59
N LEU A 677 3.11 11.55 19.84
CA LEU A 677 3.80 10.34 20.24
C LEU A 677 5.26 10.38 19.76
N PRO A 678 6.20 9.76 20.48
CA PRO A 678 7.60 9.68 20.04
C PRO A 678 7.76 8.83 18.77
N LEU A 679 6.97 7.78 18.65
CA LEU A 679 6.93 6.87 17.50
C LEU A 679 5.47 6.52 17.19
N ARG A 680 5.17 6.17 15.92
CA ARG A 680 3.84 5.69 15.52
C ARG A 680 3.41 4.45 16.30
N ASP A 681 4.34 3.51 16.43
CA ASP A 681 4.14 2.22 17.11
C ASP A 681 4.63 2.29 18.58
N ALA A 682 4.24 3.35 19.28
CA ALA A 682 4.45 3.49 20.71
C ALA A 682 3.65 2.43 21.48
N SER A 683 4.05 2.14 22.73
CA SER A 683 3.25 1.28 23.62
C SER A 683 1.96 1.99 24.08
N GLU A 684 0.97 1.21 24.52
CA GLU A 684 -0.28 1.74 25.09
C GLU A 684 -0.02 2.71 26.25
N GLU A 685 0.93 2.37 27.16
CA GLU A 685 1.30 3.21 28.29
C GLU A 685 1.86 4.58 27.89
N VAL A 686 2.68 4.62 26.83
CA VAL A 686 3.22 5.85 26.29
C VAL A 686 2.10 6.69 25.67
N ALA A 687 1.18 6.05 24.96
CA ALA A 687 0.03 6.70 24.36
C ALA A 687 -0.89 7.32 25.45
N ASP A 688 -1.14 6.61 26.54
CA ASP A 688 -1.96 7.10 27.66
C ASP A 688 -1.36 8.33 28.35
N LYS A 689 -0.05 8.39 28.44
CA LYS A 689 0.66 9.54 29.02
C LYS A 689 0.72 10.76 28.10
N ARG A 690 0.68 10.55 26.79
CA ARG A 690 0.93 11.59 25.78
C ARG A 690 -0.32 12.08 25.05
N LEU A 691 -1.34 11.25 24.93
CA LEU A 691 -2.57 11.60 24.24
C LEU A 691 -3.61 12.12 25.21
N LYS A 692 -4.29 13.19 24.79
CA LYS A 692 -5.48 13.73 25.46
C LYS A 692 -6.72 13.22 24.76
N VAL A 693 -7.76 12.93 25.53
CA VAL A 693 -9.06 12.50 25.04
C VAL A 693 -10.11 13.53 25.45
N VAL A 694 -10.87 14.00 24.48
CA VAL A 694 -11.97 14.95 24.71
C VAL A 694 -13.23 14.38 24.09
N GLU A 695 -14.32 14.42 24.82
CA GLU A 695 -15.65 14.08 24.26
C GLU A 695 -16.21 15.28 23.50
N GLY A 696 -16.66 15.03 22.26
CA GLY A 696 -17.21 16.08 21.39
C GLY A 696 -17.85 15.48 20.15
N ALA A 697 -18.64 16.28 19.46
CA ALA A 697 -19.14 15.88 18.14
C ALA A 697 -17.97 15.83 17.16
N PRO A 698 -17.84 14.78 16.29
CA PRO A 698 -16.96 14.86 15.15
C PRO A 698 -17.38 16.07 14.34
N LYS A 699 -16.46 16.97 14.03
CA LYS A 699 -16.79 18.17 13.24
C LYS A 699 -17.46 17.69 11.95
N PRO A 700 -18.75 17.99 11.72
CA PRO A 700 -19.44 17.48 10.54
C PRO A 700 -18.82 18.12 9.30
N LEU A 701 -18.24 17.30 8.44
CA LEU A 701 -17.74 17.73 7.12
C LEU A 701 -18.90 18.17 6.18
N ASP A 702 -20.12 17.84 6.56
CA ASP A 702 -21.38 18.23 5.87
C ASP A 702 -22.24 19.19 6.71
N ALA A 703 -21.69 19.86 7.72
CA ALA A 703 -22.43 20.97 8.32
C ALA A 703 -22.82 21.89 7.17
N LYS A 704 -24.10 21.92 6.85
CA LYS A 704 -24.70 23.03 6.11
C LYS A 704 -24.34 24.27 6.91
N LEU A 705 -23.20 24.89 6.58
CA LEU A 705 -23.00 26.27 6.91
C LEU A 705 -24.25 26.96 6.36
N SER A 706 -25.12 27.39 7.24
CA SER A 706 -26.35 28.06 6.90
C SER A 706 -25.97 29.28 6.08
N GLY A 707 -26.22 29.24 4.76
CA GLY A 707 -25.86 30.29 3.83
C GLY A 707 -24.64 30.01 2.98
N GLY A 708 -24.70 28.99 2.09
CA GLY A 708 -23.64 28.76 1.11
C GLY A 708 -23.45 29.96 0.17
N SER A 709 -22.26 30.04 -0.45
CA SER A 709 -21.89 31.09 -1.39
C SER A 709 -22.92 31.32 -2.50
N ALA A 710 -23.27 32.56 -2.74
CA ALA A 710 -24.07 32.98 -3.90
C ALA A 710 -23.43 32.64 -5.26
N TYR A 711 -22.17 32.23 -5.27
CA TYR A 711 -21.40 31.86 -6.45
C TYR A 711 -21.31 30.34 -6.71
N ARG A 712 -21.81 29.50 -5.82
CA ARG A 712 -21.65 28.03 -5.89
C ARG A 712 -22.08 27.44 -7.25
N ASP A 713 -23.21 27.88 -7.75
CA ASP A 713 -23.80 27.37 -9.01
C ASP A 713 -23.26 28.09 -10.25
N LEU A 714 -22.56 29.18 -10.08
CA LEU A 714 -21.95 29.95 -11.16
C LEU A 714 -20.58 29.41 -11.54
N PHE A 715 -19.87 28.75 -10.60
CA PHE A 715 -18.62 28.09 -10.92
C PHE A 715 -18.88 26.72 -11.54
N ARG A 716 -18.35 26.52 -12.73
CA ARG A 716 -18.49 25.32 -13.56
C ARG A 716 -17.17 24.59 -13.64
N ASP A 717 -17.25 23.29 -13.90
CA ASP A 717 -16.08 22.47 -14.21
C ASP A 717 -15.53 22.84 -15.58
N GLY A 718 -14.19 22.77 -15.73
CA GLY A 718 -13.57 22.82 -17.06
C GLY A 718 -13.70 21.49 -17.79
N ALA A 719 -13.34 21.45 -19.06
CA ALA A 719 -13.50 20.32 -19.97
C ALA A 719 -12.55 19.16 -19.62
N THR A 720 -13.00 17.94 -19.70
CA THR A 720 -12.19 16.74 -19.45
C THR A 720 -11.27 16.40 -20.64
N LEU A 721 -10.27 17.24 -20.89
CA LEU A 721 -9.28 17.09 -21.96
C LEU A 721 -8.17 16.09 -21.61
N TYR A 722 -8.57 14.81 -21.43
CA TYR A 722 -7.68 13.70 -21.08
C TYR A 722 -8.02 12.45 -21.91
N PRO A 723 -7.04 11.68 -22.39
CA PRO A 723 -5.57 11.82 -22.22
C PRO A 723 -5.01 13.04 -22.97
N ARG A 724 -4.02 13.69 -22.36
CA ARG A 724 -3.51 14.99 -22.86
C ARG A 724 -2.77 14.87 -24.18
N MET A 725 -2.08 13.74 -24.41
CA MET A 725 -1.42 13.47 -25.68
C MET A 725 -2.38 13.43 -26.89
N LEU A 726 -3.68 13.23 -26.69
CA LEU A 726 -4.68 13.24 -27.76
C LEU A 726 -5.21 14.64 -28.05
N CYS A 727 -4.99 15.61 -27.15
CA CYS A 727 -5.50 16.95 -27.22
C CYS A 727 -4.38 18.01 -27.30
N LEU A 728 -3.39 17.94 -26.38
CA LEU A 728 -2.33 18.97 -26.33
C LEU A 728 -1.31 18.76 -27.44
N VAL A 729 -0.86 19.90 -28.00
CA VAL A 729 0.03 19.92 -29.17
C VAL A 729 1.14 20.93 -29.04
N GLU A 730 2.18 20.69 -29.85
CA GLU A 730 3.23 21.66 -30.18
C GLU A 730 3.30 21.82 -31.69
N ARG A 731 3.52 23.07 -32.17
CA ARG A 731 3.70 23.33 -33.58
C ARG A 731 5.08 22.91 -34.03
N LYS A 732 5.14 22.19 -35.15
CA LYS A 732 6.37 21.71 -35.77
C LYS A 732 6.69 22.53 -37.03
N SER A 733 7.91 23.01 -37.12
CA SER A 733 8.38 23.69 -38.33
C SER A 733 8.60 22.69 -39.48
N VAL A 734 8.16 23.03 -40.66
CA VAL A 734 8.34 22.23 -41.89
C VAL A 734 9.54 22.77 -42.67
N GLY A 735 10.74 22.46 -42.24
CA GLY A 735 11.99 22.86 -42.88
C GLY A 735 12.10 24.37 -43.10
N ARG A 736 12.57 24.79 -44.31
CA ARG A 736 12.74 26.21 -44.64
C ARG A 736 11.42 26.99 -44.85
N LEU A 737 10.30 26.29 -44.98
CA LEU A 737 8.97 26.91 -45.19
C LEU A 737 8.32 27.39 -43.86
N GLY A 738 8.93 27.06 -42.70
CA GLY A 738 8.41 27.45 -41.39
C GLY A 738 7.09 26.74 -41.02
N VAL A 739 6.21 27.46 -40.32
CA VAL A 739 4.89 26.99 -39.90
C VAL A 739 3.82 27.62 -40.81
N ASP A 740 2.99 26.76 -41.44
CA ASP A 740 1.80 27.23 -42.14
C ASP A 740 0.81 27.87 -41.16
N PRO A 741 0.48 29.17 -41.28
CA PRO A 741 -0.39 29.83 -40.31
C PRO A 741 -1.85 29.37 -40.36
N ARG A 742 -2.33 28.83 -41.52
CA ARG A 742 -3.73 28.41 -41.69
C ARG A 742 -3.98 26.97 -41.30
N SER A 743 -2.97 26.09 -41.49
CA SER A 743 -3.05 24.66 -41.18
C SER A 743 -1.68 24.15 -40.73
N PRO A 744 -1.23 24.56 -39.52
CA PRO A 744 0.09 24.19 -39.05
C PRO A 744 0.20 22.67 -38.80
N LEU A 745 1.41 22.14 -39.00
CA LEU A 745 1.76 20.80 -38.57
C LEU A 745 1.94 20.81 -37.06
N VAL A 746 1.19 19.96 -36.37
CA VAL A 746 1.25 19.85 -34.92
C VAL A 746 1.57 18.42 -34.52
N VAL A 747 2.23 18.27 -33.36
CA VAL A 747 2.59 16.97 -32.77
C VAL A 747 2.08 16.89 -31.34
N SER A 748 1.67 15.72 -30.93
CA SER A 748 1.22 15.45 -29.54
C SER A 748 2.20 15.96 -28.50
N ARG A 749 1.70 16.68 -27.52
CA ARG A 749 2.43 17.10 -26.32
C ARG A 749 1.94 16.32 -25.07
N ARG A 750 2.88 15.83 -24.29
CA ARG A 750 2.60 15.17 -23.03
C ARG A 750 2.87 16.08 -21.84
N THR A 751 2.23 15.80 -20.72
CA THR A 751 2.55 16.42 -19.43
C THR A 751 3.16 15.39 -18.50
N SER A 752 3.80 15.85 -17.42
CA SER A 752 4.38 14.96 -16.39
C SER A 752 3.33 14.10 -15.66
N GLN A 753 2.05 14.40 -15.82
CA GLN A 753 0.94 13.67 -15.20
C GLN A 753 0.32 12.60 -16.12
N GLU A 754 0.84 12.44 -17.32
CA GLU A 754 0.39 11.38 -18.23
C GLU A 754 0.69 10.01 -17.63
N LYS A 755 -0.29 9.12 -17.66
CA LYS A 755 -0.18 7.73 -17.16
C LYS A 755 0.02 6.75 -18.30
N GLU A 756 0.50 5.55 -18.00
CA GLU A 756 0.48 4.44 -18.96
C GLU A 756 -0.97 4.04 -19.29
N PRO A 757 -1.24 3.58 -20.52
CA PRO A 757 -0.29 3.41 -21.64
C PRO A 757 0.02 4.71 -22.41
N TRP A 758 -0.69 5.81 -22.15
CA TRP A 758 -0.62 7.08 -22.89
C TRP A 758 0.78 7.71 -22.88
N LYS A 759 1.55 7.45 -21.81
CA LYS A 759 2.92 7.97 -21.69
C LYS A 759 3.87 7.37 -22.72
N SER A 760 3.69 6.09 -23.05
CA SER A 760 4.59 5.32 -23.93
C SER A 760 4.08 5.19 -25.38
N LEU A 761 2.79 5.47 -25.65
CA LEU A 761 2.22 5.38 -26.99
C LEU A 761 2.88 6.37 -27.97
N PRO A 762 2.96 6.06 -29.29
CA PRO A 762 3.40 7.01 -30.29
C PRO A 762 2.57 8.30 -30.29
N GLY A 763 3.19 9.45 -30.43
CA GLY A 763 2.49 10.72 -30.55
C GLY A 763 1.80 10.83 -31.91
N ILE A 764 0.68 11.56 -31.97
CA ILE A 764 -0.01 11.91 -33.21
C ILE A 764 0.73 13.12 -33.85
N GLU A 765 0.99 13.05 -35.14
CA GLU A 765 1.52 14.15 -35.92
C GLU A 765 0.62 14.38 -37.15
N HIS A 766 0.00 15.55 -37.24
CA HIS A 766 -0.89 15.88 -38.34
C HIS A 766 -1.01 17.39 -38.54
N LYS A 767 -1.40 17.85 -39.75
CA LYS A 767 -1.82 19.23 -39.97
C LYS A 767 -3.23 19.40 -39.42
N VAL A 768 -3.49 20.53 -38.74
CA VAL A 768 -4.82 20.86 -38.21
C VAL A 768 -5.13 22.34 -38.56
N GLU A 769 -6.35 22.61 -38.95
CA GLU A 769 -6.80 24.00 -39.25
C GLU A 769 -6.67 24.87 -37.99
N ALA A 770 -6.15 26.07 -38.16
CA ALA A 770 -5.78 26.99 -37.08
C ALA A 770 -6.97 27.36 -36.17
N GLU A 771 -8.20 27.30 -36.67
CA GLU A 771 -9.42 27.58 -35.89
C GLU A 771 -9.70 26.57 -34.79
N PHE A 772 -9.15 25.34 -34.91
CA PHE A 772 -9.26 24.27 -33.86
C PHE A 772 -8.05 24.25 -32.94
N LEU A 773 -7.04 25.05 -33.17
CA LEU A 773 -5.89 25.21 -32.29
C LEU A 773 -6.15 26.33 -31.29
N ARG A 774 -6.41 25.98 -30.03
CA ARG A 774 -6.78 26.95 -29.00
C ARG A 774 -5.84 26.90 -27.82
N PRO A 775 -5.61 28.03 -27.12
CA PRO A 775 -4.97 28.02 -25.83
C PRO A 775 -5.79 27.15 -24.85
N VAL A 776 -5.10 26.28 -24.12
CA VAL A 776 -5.68 25.44 -23.06
C VAL A 776 -5.04 25.81 -21.75
N LEU A 777 -5.85 26.08 -20.73
CA LEU A 777 -5.42 26.37 -19.37
C LEU A 777 -5.61 25.11 -18.49
N LEU A 778 -4.50 24.61 -17.96
CA LEU A 778 -4.43 23.49 -17.05
C LEU A 778 -4.29 23.98 -15.59
N GLY A 779 -4.35 23.09 -14.60
CA GLY A 779 -4.08 23.41 -13.20
C GLY A 779 -2.71 24.08 -12.96
N GLU A 780 -1.71 23.74 -13.78
CA GLU A 780 -0.38 24.36 -13.74
C GLU A 780 -0.27 25.67 -14.55
N SER A 781 -1.34 26.06 -15.21
CA SER A 781 -1.37 27.32 -15.99
C SER A 781 -1.58 28.55 -15.14
N ILE A 782 -2.03 28.42 -13.90
CA ILE A 782 -2.38 29.54 -13.04
C ILE A 782 -1.52 29.62 -11.79
N LEU A 783 -1.10 30.85 -11.46
CA LEU A 783 -0.51 31.26 -10.20
C LEU A 783 -1.50 32.16 -9.48
N PRO A 784 -1.32 32.47 -8.17
CA PRO A 784 -2.12 33.49 -7.52
C PRO A 784 -2.13 34.78 -8.32
N TYR A 785 -3.30 35.23 -8.74
CA TYR A 785 -3.55 36.47 -9.52
C TYR A 785 -2.87 36.56 -10.90
N ARG A 786 -2.24 35.48 -11.41
CA ARG A 786 -1.44 35.54 -12.64
C ARG A 786 -1.59 34.29 -13.50
N ILE A 787 -1.73 34.44 -14.82
CA ILE A 787 -1.55 33.35 -15.80
C ILE A 787 -0.05 33.14 -16.03
N PHE A 788 0.41 31.87 -15.77
CA PHE A 788 1.82 31.48 -15.85
C PHE A 788 2.22 30.99 -17.25
N ARG A 789 1.44 30.05 -17.78
CA ARG A 789 1.68 29.47 -19.11
C ARG A 789 0.37 29.04 -19.77
N ARG A 790 0.39 29.07 -21.11
CA ARG A 790 -0.70 28.53 -21.91
C ARG A 790 -0.18 27.32 -22.67
N PHE A 791 -0.99 26.30 -22.75
CA PHE A 791 -0.75 25.15 -23.61
C PHE A 791 -1.55 25.39 -24.92
N GLU A 792 -1.14 24.80 -26.03
CA GLU A 792 -1.94 24.73 -27.22
C GLU A 792 -2.59 23.35 -27.34
N GLY A 793 -3.82 23.28 -27.77
CA GLY A 793 -4.54 22.02 -27.92
C GLY A 793 -5.45 22.04 -29.17
N VAL A 794 -5.65 20.83 -29.73
CA VAL A 794 -6.68 20.59 -30.73
C VAL A 794 -8.02 20.49 -29.98
N VAL A 795 -8.85 21.52 -30.17
CA VAL A 795 -10.18 21.62 -29.55
C VAL A 795 -11.22 21.52 -30.67
N PRO A 796 -11.88 20.36 -30.80
CA PRO A 796 -12.79 20.10 -31.92
C PRO A 796 -14.18 20.72 -31.67
N VAL A 797 -14.21 22.04 -31.52
CA VAL A 797 -15.44 22.83 -31.33
C VAL A 797 -15.56 23.86 -32.44
N ASN A 798 -16.65 23.80 -33.18
CA ASN A 798 -16.92 24.75 -34.23
C ASN A 798 -17.35 26.14 -33.72
N GLY A 799 -17.49 27.12 -34.60
CA GLY A 799 -17.87 28.49 -34.23
C GLY A 799 -19.24 28.64 -33.53
N SER A 800 -20.12 27.63 -33.63
CA SER A 800 -21.41 27.59 -32.93
C SER A 800 -21.39 26.84 -31.59
N GLY A 801 -20.19 26.42 -31.08
CA GLY A 801 -20.06 25.74 -29.81
C GLY A 801 -20.35 24.22 -29.86
N VAL A 802 -20.48 23.66 -31.06
CA VAL A 802 -20.78 22.21 -31.19
C VAL A 802 -19.47 21.43 -31.24
N VAL A 803 -19.33 20.48 -30.36
CA VAL A 803 -18.19 19.54 -30.35
C VAL A 803 -18.36 18.51 -31.47
N VAL A 804 -17.35 18.35 -32.33
CA VAL A 804 -17.38 17.47 -33.48
C VAL A 804 -16.40 16.29 -33.31
N ASP A 805 -16.77 15.13 -33.82
CA ASP A 805 -15.93 13.95 -34.00
C ASP A 805 -15.31 13.92 -35.40
N ALA A 806 -14.52 12.89 -35.71
CA ALA A 806 -13.91 12.75 -37.03
C ALA A 806 -14.95 12.75 -38.18
N LYS A 807 -16.14 12.14 -37.96
CA LYS A 807 -17.24 12.12 -38.92
C LYS A 807 -17.83 13.54 -39.09
N GLY A 808 -18.17 14.17 -37.97
CA GLY A 808 -18.72 15.54 -38.03
C GLY A 808 -17.76 16.60 -38.58
N ALA A 809 -16.44 16.39 -38.47
CA ALA A 809 -15.41 17.17 -39.09
C ALA A 809 -15.35 16.92 -40.63
N ALA A 810 -15.45 15.65 -41.04
CA ALA A 810 -15.49 15.26 -42.46
C ALA A 810 -16.71 15.85 -43.19
N ASP A 811 -17.89 15.75 -42.56
CA ASP A 811 -19.15 16.31 -43.11
C ASP A 811 -19.08 17.82 -43.33
N ARG A 812 -18.15 18.51 -42.66
CA ARG A 812 -17.91 19.95 -42.76
C ARG A 812 -16.66 20.35 -43.58
N GLY A 813 -15.92 19.38 -44.09
CA GLY A 813 -14.77 19.59 -44.95
C GLY A 813 -13.46 19.94 -44.23
N TYR A 814 -13.36 19.71 -42.93
CA TYR A 814 -12.16 19.97 -42.12
C TYR A 814 -11.15 18.80 -42.21
N SER A 815 -10.43 18.71 -43.31
CA SER A 815 -9.54 17.59 -43.61
C SER A 815 -8.41 17.38 -42.61
N GLY A 816 -7.87 18.44 -42.05
CA GLY A 816 -6.80 18.40 -41.03
C GLY A 816 -7.33 17.88 -39.72
N LEU A 817 -8.44 18.42 -39.24
CA LEU A 817 -9.10 17.95 -38.03
C LEU A 817 -9.53 16.49 -38.14
N VAL A 818 -10.04 16.08 -39.31
CA VAL A 818 -10.40 14.66 -39.58
C VAL A 818 -9.21 13.73 -39.36
N GLY A 819 -8.04 14.11 -39.91
CA GLY A 819 -6.83 13.29 -39.80
C GLY A 819 -6.34 13.17 -38.37
N TRP A 820 -6.41 14.20 -37.55
CA TRP A 820 -6.09 14.19 -36.13
C TRP A 820 -7.09 13.35 -35.36
N MET A 821 -8.38 13.63 -35.48
CA MET A 821 -9.44 13.00 -34.73
C MET A 821 -9.53 11.49 -34.98
N ARG A 822 -9.35 11.03 -36.25
CA ARG A 822 -9.33 9.58 -36.52
C ARG A 822 -8.24 8.83 -35.77
N GLN A 823 -7.05 9.43 -35.66
CA GLN A 823 -5.95 8.82 -34.91
C GLN A 823 -6.24 8.86 -33.41
N ALA A 824 -6.75 9.99 -32.90
CA ALA A 824 -7.08 10.13 -31.47
C ALA A 824 -8.24 9.22 -31.07
N GLU A 825 -9.30 9.11 -31.87
CA GLU A 825 -10.45 8.23 -31.61
C GLU A 825 -10.04 6.75 -31.63
N LYS A 826 -9.18 6.36 -32.62
CA LYS A 826 -8.65 4.99 -32.70
C LYS A 826 -7.78 4.64 -31.47
N ALA A 827 -6.91 5.56 -31.05
CA ALA A 827 -6.09 5.35 -29.85
C ALA A 827 -6.97 5.24 -28.60
N TRP A 828 -8.02 6.03 -28.50
CA TRP A 828 -8.98 5.96 -27.40
C TRP A 828 -9.79 4.66 -27.41
N GLU A 829 -10.22 4.20 -28.56
CA GLU A 829 -10.97 2.93 -28.71
C GLU A 829 -10.15 1.72 -28.23
N VAL A 830 -8.84 1.72 -28.51
CA VAL A 830 -7.95 0.61 -28.13
C VAL A 830 -7.53 0.69 -26.67
N HIS A 831 -7.25 1.89 -26.15
CA HIS A 831 -6.60 2.07 -24.84
C HIS A 831 -7.44 2.83 -23.82
N GLY A 832 -8.63 3.29 -24.18
CA GLY A 832 -9.49 4.04 -23.27
C GLY A 832 -10.10 3.17 -22.17
N GLU A 833 -10.14 3.71 -20.96
CA GLU A 833 -10.67 3.04 -19.78
C GLU A 833 -12.20 3.20 -19.59
N SER A 834 -12.91 3.74 -20.58
CA SER A 834 -14.32 4.10 -20.48
C SER A 834 -15.11 3.64 -21.71
N ASP A 835 -16.36 3.25 -21.51
CA ASP A 835 -17.29 2.89 -22.58
C ASP A 835 -17.75 4.11 -23.42
N MET A 836 -17.39 5.33 -23.01
CA MET A 836 -17.64 6.56 -23.76
C MET A 836 -16.68 6.70 -24.94
N ASN A 837 -17.16 7.14 -26.09
CA ASN A 837 -16.26 7.57 -27.17
C ASN A 837 -15.50 8.86 -26.79
N LEU A 838 -14.43 9.21 -27.53
CA LEU A 838 -13.55 10.34 -27.21
C LEU A 838 -14.32 11.68 -27.16
N LYS A 839 -15.26 11.91 -28.09
CA LYS A 839 -16.11 13.11 -28.10
C LYS A 839 -16.97 13.21 -26.83
N GLN A 840 -17.60 12.10 -26.41
CA GLN A 840 -18.38 12.03 -25.16
C GLN A 840 -17.49 12.26 -23.95
N ARG A 841 -16.27 11.77 -23.99
CA ARG A 841 -15.30 11.95 -22.92
C ARG A 841 -14.87 13.41 -22.77
N TRP A 842 -14.50 14.07 -23.86
CA TRP A 842 -14.07 15.48 -23.83
C TRP A 842 -15.20 16.45 -23.55
N ASN A 843 -16.43 16.10 -23.93
CA ASN A 843 -17.62 16.90 -23.66
C ASN A 843 -18.50 16.28 -22.54
N TYR A 844 -17.86 15.64 -21.57
CA TYR A 844 -18.57 15.03 -20.45
C TYR A 844 -19.41 16.09 -19.73
N HIS A 845 -20.68 15.77 -19.43
CA HIS A 845 -21.67 16.73 -18.89
C HIS A 845 -21.77 18.08 -19.63
N ASN A 846 -21.41 18.11 -20.91
CA ASN A 846 -21.36 19.32 -21.74
C ASN A 846 -20.33 20.36 -21.27
N GLU A 847 -19.28 19.97 -20.54
CA GLU A 847 -18.27 20.85 -19.93
C GLU A 847 -17.42 21.58 -20.99
N LEU A 848 -17.18 20.97 -22.16
CA LEU A 848 -16.48 21.60 -23.25
C LEU A 848 -17.42 22.56 -24.02
N GLY A 849 -18.57 22.09 -24.45
CA GLY A 849 -19.53 22.89 -25.20
C GLY A 849 -20.04 24.12 -24.44
N ALA A 850 -20.22 23.98 -23.12
CA ALA A 850 -20.70 25.05 -22.26
C ALA A 850 -19.72 26.24 -22.08
N GLN A 851 -18.46 26.09 -22.50
CA GLN A 851 -17.52 27.22 -22.52
C GLN A 851 -17.71 28.16 -23.72
N PHE A 852 -18.44 27.72 -24.73
CA PHE A 852 -18.65 28.50 -25.97
C PHE A 852 -20.06 29.13 -26.00
N PRO A 853 -20.17 30.38 -26.51
CA PRO A 853 -19.06 31.28 -26.90
C PRO A 853 -18.22 31.69 -25.69
N ILE A 854 -16.91 31.69 -25.86
CA ILE A 854 -15.97 31.96 -24.77
C ILE A 854 -16.13 33.43 -24.33
N LYS A 855 -16.40 33.62 -23.02
CA LYS A 855 -16.41 34.96 -22.44
C LYS A 855 -15.00 35.46 -22.23
N SER A 856 -14.75 36.76 -22.62
CA SER A 856 -13.44 37.37 -22.50
C SER A 856 -12.96 37.53 -21.05
N LEU A 857 -13.88 37.77 -20.10
CA LEU A 857 -13.59 37.91 -18.68
C LEU A 857 -14.07 36.68 -17.92
N ARG A 858 -13.16 35.97 -17.27
CA ARG A 858 -13.45 34.82 -16.47
C ARG A 858 -12.52 34.77 -15.24
N VAL A 859 -12.97 34.15 -14.16
CA VAL A 859 -12.14 33.78 -13.01
C VAL A 859 -12.03 32.27 -12.96
N ALA A 860 -10.79 31.75 -12.86
CA ALA A 860 -10.54 30.34 -12.70
C ALA A 860 -9.78 30.05 -11.40
N TYR A 861 -10.10 28.94 -10.73
CA TYR A 861 -9.32 28.48 -9.60
C TYR A 861 -9.00 26.99 -9.69
N ALA A 862 -7.85 26.60 -9.11
CA ALA A 862 -7.36 25.24 -9.15
C ALA A 862 -8.12 24.34 -8.15
N LYS A 863 -8.61 23.19 -8.63
CA LYS A 863 -9.28 22.17 -7.79
C LYS A 863 -8.36 21.53 -6.77
N ALA A 864 -7.05 21.48 -7.06
CA ALA A 864 -6.08 20.79 -6.24
C ALA A 864 -4.81 21.64 -6.01
N GLY A 865 -4.23 21.49 -4.84
CA GLY A 865 -3.01 22.16 -4.41
C GLY A 865 -2.89 22.19 -2.90
N THR A 866 -1.74 22.56 -2.35
CA THR A 866 -1.56 22.80 -0.91
C THR A 866 -2.25 24.08 -0.46
N LEU A 867 -2.27 25.10 -1.34
CA LEU A 867 -2.90 26.38 -1.12
C LEU A 867 -3.79 26.73 -2.30
N PRO A 868 -4.93 27.40 -2.10
CA PRO A 868 -5.83 27.80 -3.16
C PRO A 868 -5.11 28.75 -4.13
N THR A 869 -5.46 28.64 -5.39
CA THR A 869 -4.85 29.47 -6.44
C THR A 869 -5.92 29.85 -7.44
N ALA A 870 -6.16 31.13 -7.60
CA ALA A 870 -7.11 31.69 -8.54
C ALA A 870 -6.47 32.80 -9.38
N SER A 871 -6.96 32.95 -10.61
CA SER A 871 -6.50 33.99 -11.54
C SER A 871 -7.64 34.50 -12.42
N ILE A 872 -7.55 35.76 -12.81
CA ILE A 872 -8.44 36.38 -13.79
C ILE A 872 -7.92 36.05 -15.20
N ILE A 873 -8.81 35.62 -16.05
CA ILE A 873 -8.54 35.28 -17.45
C ILE A 873 -9.20 36.33 -18.32
N ARG A 874 -8.39 37.08 -19.11
CA ARG A 874 -8.82 38.04 -20.12
C ARG A 874 -8.41 37.50 -21.48
N ASP A 875 -9.12 36.46 -21.93
CA ASP A 875 -8.81 35.74 -23.17
C ASP A 875 -10.10 35.09 -23.70
N ASP A 876 -10.50 35.43 -24.91
CA ASP A 876 -11.71 34.94 -25.59
C ASP A 876 -11.46 33.67 -26.43
N GLN A 877 -10.24 33.13 -26.41
CA GLN A 877 -9.84 31.90 -27.12
C GLN A 877 -9.53 30.74 -26.17
N ALA A 878 -9.15 31.03 -24.93
CA ALA A 878 -8.62 30.01 -24.00
C ALA A 878 -9.71 29.05 -23.49
N VAL A 879 -9.49 27.78 -23.64
CA VAL A 879 -10.32 26.68 -23.07
C VAL A 879 -9.78 26.25 -21.71
N ILE A 880 -10.65 25.98 -20.75
CA ILE A 880 -10.33 25.63 -19.38
C ILE A 880 -10.48 24.14 -19.19
N ASP A 881 -9.40 23.49 -18.71
CA ASP A 881 -9.34 22.05 -18.42
C ASP A 881 -10.02 21.70 -17.07
N HIS A 882 -10.46 20.47 -16.94
CA HIS A 882 -11.18 19.93 -15.77
C HIS A 882 -10.44 20.06 -14.42
N MET A 883 -9.15 20.35 -14.39
CA MET A 883 -8.40 20.64 -13.16
C MET A 883 -8.68 22.05 -12.61
N LEU A 884 -9.49 22.83 -13.30
CA LEU A 884 -9.90 24.17 -12.91
C LEU A 884 -11.43 24.27 -12.84
N TYR A 885 -11.92 25.03 -11.86
CA TYR A 885 -13.27 25.61 -11.89
C TYR A 885 -13.22 27.02 -12.48
N TRP A 886 -14.28 27.43 -13.13
CA TRP A 886 -14.37 28.76 -13.71
C TRP A 886 -15.76 29.38 -13.62
N SER A 887 -15.80 30.70 -13.57
CA SER A 887 -17.00 31.51 -13.65
C SER A 887 -16.74 32.74 -14.55
N ALA A 888 -17.79 33.34 -15.10
CA ALA A 888 -17.74 34.54 -15.87
C ALA A 888 -18.41 35.71 -15.14
N PRO A 889 -17.67 36.47 -14.31
CA PRO A 889 -18.17 37.64 -13.62
C PRO A 889 -18.60 38.75 -14.63
N SER A 890 -19.46 39.66 -14.17
CA SER A 890 -20.03 40.69 -15.02
C SER A 890 -19.10 41.90 -15.18
N THR A 891 -18.23 42.14 -14.17
CA THR A 891 -17.32 43.29 -14.15
C THR A 891 -15.92 42.89 -13.70
N GLU A 892 -14.93 43.71 -14.00
CA GLU A 892 -13.54 43.54 -13.56
C GLU A 892 -13.45 43.58 -12.02
N ASP A 893 -14.22 44.45 -11.36
CA ASP A 893 -14.24 44.52 -9.88
C ASP A 893 -14.82 43.24 -9.25
N GLU A 894 -15.86 42.67 -9.82
CA GLU A 894 -16.38 41.37 -9.41
C GLU A 894 -15.35 40.25 -9.61
N ALA A 895 -14.60 40.28 -10.69
CA ALA A 895 -13.52 39.34 -10.95
C ALA A 895 -12.38 39.48 -9.92
N ALA A 896 -11.97 40.69 -9.63
CA ALA A 896 -10.95 40.97 -8.62
C ALA A 896 -11.40 40.57 -7.20
N TYR A 897 -12.64 40.88 -6.82
CA TYR A 897 -13.29 40.45 -5.57
C TYR A 897 -13.26 38.91 -5.41
N LEU A 898 -13.65 38.16 -6.44
CA LEU A 898 -13.60 36.70 -6.41
C LEU A 898 -12.17 36.16 -6.33
N ALA A 899 -11.24 36.74 -7.09
CA ALA A 899 -9.85 36.31 -7.07
C ALA A 899 -9.21 36.51 -5.68
N VAL A 900 -9.56 37.58 -4.96
CA VAL A 900 -9.09 37.85 -3.59
C VAL A 900 -9.55 36.76 -2.62
N ILE A 901 -10.85 36.47 -2.59
CA ILE A 901 -11.42 35.48 -1.66
C ILE A 901 -10.85 34.08 -1.97
N LEU A 902 -10.75 33.72 -3.26
CA LEU A 902 -10.27 32.41 -3.71
C LEU A 902 -8.75 32.21 -3.54
N ASN A 903 -7.97 33.26 -3.27
CA ASN A 903 -6.53 33.18 -2.96
C ASN A 903 -6.23 33.36 -1.47
N SER A 904 -7.22 33.74 -0.64
CA SER A 904 -7.03 34.08 0.76
C SER A 904 -6.69 32.85 1.62
N GLU A 905 -5.75 33.03 2.54
CA GLU A 905 -5.40 32.05 3.56
C GLU A 905 -6.52 31.90 4.60
N THR A 906 -7.20 32.98 4.95
CA THR A 906 -8.38 32.99 5.83
C THR A 906 -9.49 32.11 5.26
N ALA A 907 -9.82 32.25 3.99
CA ALA A 907 -10.81 31.39 3.33
C ALA A 907 -10.38 29.92 3.33
N ARG A 908 -9.09 29.63 3.08
CA ARG A 908 -8.53 28.29 3.13
C ARG A 908 -8.62 27.68 4.54
N SER A 909 -8.24 28.43 5.56
CA SER A 909 -8.23 27.93 6.94
C SER A 909 -9.63 27.53 7.40
N ARG A 910 -10.66 28.30 7.01
CA ARG A 910 -12.06 28.01 7.34
C ARG A 910 -12.63 26.77 6.64
N ILE A 911 -12.05 26.35 5.50
CA ILE A 911 -12.46 25.14 4.80
C ILE A 911 -11.52 23.95 5.04
N SER A 912 -10.44 24.15 5.77
CA SER A 912 -9.39 23.11 5.96
C SER A 912 -9.96 21.80 6.49
N ASP A 913 -10.90 21.87 7.41
CA ASP A 913 -11.56 20.70 8.01
C ASP A 913 -12.57 20.02 7.07
N LEU A 914 -13.02 20.75 6.02
CA LEU A 914 -13.95 20.26 5.01
C LEU A 914 -13.27 19.63 3.80
N GLN A 915 -11.96 19.84 3.64
CA GLN A 915 -11.20 19.31 2.51
C GLN A 915 -11.03 17.79 2.61
N ALA A 916 -11.12 17.10 1.47
CA ALA A 916 -10.72 15.71 1.38
C ALA A 916 -9.20 15.63 1.57
N ARG A 917 -8.76 14.95 2.61
CA ARG A 917 -7.36 14.70 2.90
C ARG A 917 -6.98 13.35 2.32
N GLY A 918 -6.10 13.36 1.32
CA GLY A 918 -5.49 12.16 0.76
C GLY A 918 -4.10 11.93 1.36
N GLN A 919 -3.42 10.93 0.85
CA GLN A 919 -2.07 10.48 1.23
C GLN A 919 -1.03 11.60 1.42
N PHE A 920 -1.20 12.74 0.77
CA PHE A 920 -0.29 13.90 0.81
C PHE A 920 -0.91 15.13 1.52
N GLY A 921 -1.88 14.91 2.41
CA GLY A 921 -2.61 15.98 3.09
C GLY A 921 -3.80 16.53 2.31
N ALA A 922 -4.37 17.64 2.80
CA ALA A 922 -5.50 18.30 2.16
C ALA A 922 -5.05 18.97 0.85
N ARG A 923 -5.38 18.39 -0.29
CA ARG A 923 -4.97 18.87 -1.62
C ARG A 923 -6.12 19.15 -2.58
N HIS A 924 -7.35 18.84 -2.19
CA HIS A 924 -8.52 19.05 -3.04
C HIS A 924 -9.40 20.13 -2.42
N PHE A 925 -9.57 21.21 -3.15
CA PHE A 925 -10.47 22.29 -2.79
C PHE A 925 -11.89 22.02 -3.30
N ASP A 926 -12.00 21.45 -4.50
CA ASP A 926 -13.27 21.21 -5.20
C ASP A 926 -14.28 22.37 -4.98
N LYS A 927 -15.56 22.11 -4.85
CA LYS A 927 -16.56 23.14 -4.54
C LYS A 927 -16.68 23.43 -3.03
N VAL A 928 -15.78 22.90 -2.22
CA VAL A 928 -15.77 23.14 -0.76
C VAL A 928 -15.56 24.62 -0.45
N MET A 929 -14.78 25.33 -1.27
CA MET A 929 -14.60 26.77 -1.14
C MET A 929 -15.93 27.55 -1.11
N PHE A 930 -16.94 27.07 -1.83
CA PHE A 930 -18.26 27.67 -1.91
C PHE A 930 -19.24 27.21 -0.82
N THR A 931 -18.77 26.52 0.22
CA THR A 931 -19.51 26.33 1.47
C THR A 931 -19.41 27.57 2.35
N LEU A 932 -18.40 28.41 2.11
CA LEU A 932 -18.27 29.71 2.78
C LEU A 932 -19.42 30.65 2.34
N PRO A 933 -19.91 31.49 3.23
CA PRO A 933 -20.99 32.43 2.94
C PRO A 933 -20.47 33.64 2.14
N ILE A 934 -19.99 33.40 0.91
CA ILE A 934 -19.50 34.47 0.02
C ILE A 934 -20.70 35.20 -0.59
N PRO A 935 -20.95 36.48 -0.25
CA PRO A 935 -22.05 37.25 -0.79
C PRO A 935 -21.80 37.64 -2.26
N ARG A 936 -22.87 38.02 -2.97
CA ARG A 936 -22.77 38.62 -4.29
C ARG A 936 -22.02 39.93 -4.18
N PHE A 937 -21.18 40.21 -5.19
CA PHE A 937 -20.51 41.48 -5.30
C PHE A 937 -21.53 42.61 -5.51
N GLU A 938 -21.43 43.64 -4.68
CA GLU A 938 -22.24 44.84 -4.73
C GLU A 938 -21.30 46.04 -4.87
N PRO A 939 -21.38 46.83 -5.97
CA PRO A 939 -20.46 47.93 -6.24
C PRO A 939 -20.53 49.07 -5.21
N GLU A 940 -21.69 49.21 -4.57
CA GLU A 940 -21.90 50.25 -3.56
C GLU A 940 -21.48 49.83 -2.15
N ASN A 941 -21.14 48.57 -1.95
CA ASN A 941 -20.67 48.07 -0.66
C ASN A 941 -19.19 48.42 -0.45
N PRO A 942 -18.84 49.23 0.57
CA PRO A 942 -17.47 49.68 0.76
C PRO A 942 -16.47 48.54 0.95
N LEU A 943 -16.87 47.46 1.64
CA LEU A 943 -15.99 46.32 1.88
C LEU A 943 -15.75 45.53 0.58
N HIS A 944 -16.77 45.35 -0.25
CA HIS A 944 -16.62 44.69 -1.55
C HIS A 944 -15.72 45.48 -2.50
N LYS A 945 -15.85 46.79 -2.49
CA LYS A 945 -14.98 47.69 -3.27
C LYS A 945 -13.54 47.65 -2.79
N GLU A 946 -13.32 47.71 -1.48
CA GLU A 946 -11.98 47.62 -0.89
C GLU A 946 -11.31 46.25 -1.20
N LEU A 947 -12.07 45.14 -1.19
CA LEU A 947 -11.60 43.84 -1.61
C LEU A 947 -11.20 43.83 -3.11
N ALA A 948 -12.03 44.42 -3.98
CA ALA A 948 -11.74 44.46 -5.41
C ALA A 948 -10.48 45.34 -5.70
N GLU A 949 -10.31 46.46 -5.02
CA GLU A 949 -9.13 47.33 -5.15
C GLU A 949 -7.84 46.61 -4.69
N ASN A 950 -7.89 45.88 -3.59
CA ASN A 950 -6.77 45.05 -3.13
C ASN A 950 -6.49 43.89 -4.08
N GLY A 951 -7.53 43.32 -4.72
CA GLY A 951 -7.39 42.31 -5.76
C GLY A 951 -6.62 42.84 -7.00
N ALA A 952 -6.98 44.02 -7.48
CA ALA A 952 -6.28 44.66 -8.57
C ALA A 952 -4.80 45.01 -8.22
N ALA A 953 -4.57 45.43 -6.97
CA ALA A 953 -3.21 45.67 -6.45
C ALA A 953 -2.39 44.37 -6.38
N ALA A 954 -3.00 43.27 -5.92
CA ALA A 954 -2.35 41.98 -5.85
C ALA A 954 -2.03 41.43 -7.26
N GLU A 955 -2.93 41.59 -8.22
CA GLU A 955 -2.72 41.19 -9.62
C GLU A 955 -1.54 41.97 -10.24
N LYS A 956 -1.48 43.28 -10.01
CA LYS A 956 -0.37 44.13 -10.49
C LYS A 956 0.98 43.69 -9.90
N LEU A 957 1.02 43.38 -8.59
CA LEU A 957 2.23 42.90 -7.93
C LEU A 957 2.62 41.49 -8.43
N ALA A 958 1.67 40.59 -8.54
CA ALA A 958 1.91 39.25 -9.07
C ALA A 958 2.46 39.28 -10.51
N ALA A 959 1.99 40.20 -11.35
CA ALA A 959 2.49 40.37 -12.70
C ALA A 959 3.95 40.88 -12.75
N ALA A 960 4.36 41.69 -11.76
CA ALA A 960 5.71 42.24 -11.64
C ALA A 960 6.75 41.24 -11.08
N VAL A 961 6.34 40.13 -10.51
CA VAL A 961 7.29 39.13 -9.95
C VAL A 961 8.09 38.49 -11.07
N GLU A 962 9.42 38.62 -11.04
CA GLU A 962 10.33 37.93 -11.95
C GLU A 962 10.39 36.42 -11.60
N LEU A 963 10.15 35.60 -12.59
CA LEU A 963 10.18 34.14 -12.49
C LEU A 963 11.39 33.60 -13.26
N PRO A 964 12.25 32.77 -12.63
CA PRO A 964 13.37 32.11 -13.30
C PRO A 964 12.91 31.30 -14.54
N GLU A 965 13.74 31.28 -15.57
CA GLU A 965 13.47 30.47 -16.75
C GLU A 965 13.38 28.99 -16.40
N GLY A 966 12.41 28.26 -16.93
CA GLY A 966 12.19 26.84 -16.64
C GLY A 966 11.67 26.53 -15.23
N VAL A 967 11.32 27.52 -14.43
CA VAL A 967 10.81 27.31 -13.07
C VAL A 967 9.57 26.41 -13.06
N LYS A 968 9.51 25.44 -12.15
CA LYS A 968 8.34 24.61 -11.92
C LYS A 968 7.20 25.44 -11.31
N PHE A 969 5.96 25.17 -11.70
CA PHE A 969 4.79 25.95 -11.28
C PHE A 969 4.58 26.00 -9.75
N GLN A 970 4.95 24.96 -9.00
CA GLN A 970 4.87 24.96 -7.53
C GLN A 970 5.78 26.04 -6.93
N ARG A 971 7.03 26.13 -7.41
CA ARG A 971 7.98 27.16 -6.99
C ARG A 971 7.55 28.55 -7.44
N ALA A 972 7.01 28.66 -8.66
CA ALA A 972 6.46 29.93 -9.15
C ALA A 972 5.29 30.43 -8.28
N ARG A 973 4.37 29.54 -7.88
CA ARG A 973 3.29 29.87 -6.92
C ARG A 973 3.84 30.38 -5.60
N LYS A 974 4.88 29.74 -5.09
CA LYS A 974 5.53 30.16 -3.84
C LYS A 974 6.13 31.56 -3.98
N LEU A 975 6.91 31.81 -5.04
CA LEU A 975 7.55 33.14 -5.27
C LEU A 975 6.53 34.28 -5.34
N VAL A 976 5.39 34.05 -6.00
CA VAL A 976 4.31 35.06 -6.07
C VAL A 976 3.69 35.30 -4.68
N ARG A 977 3.47 34.23 -3.89
CA ARG A 977 2.92 34.37 -2.52
C ARG A 977 3.88 35.09 -1.60
N ASP A 978 5.15 34.73 -1.65
CA ASP A 978 6.18 35.36 -0.82
C ASP A 978 6.23 36.88 -1.14
N ALA A 979 6.20 37.27 -2.39
CA ALA A 979 6.16 38.68 -2.81
C ALA A 979 4.89 39.43 -2.33
N LEU A 980 3.72 38.77 -2.35
CA LEU A 980 2.47 39.34 -1.83
C LEU A 980 2.49 39.50 -0.30
N ALA A 981 3.14 38.57 0.40
CA ALA A 981 3.33 38.62 1.85
C ALA A 981 4.31 39.72 2.24
N ASP A 982 5.46 39.79 1.56
CA ASP A 982 6.51 40.81 1.79
C ASP A 982 5.98 42.24 1.56
N ALA A 983 5.06 42.42 0.62
CA ALA A 983 4.40 43.70 0.36
C ALA A 983 3.24 44.01 1.34
N GLY A 984 2.92 43.11 2.27
CA GLY A 984 1.82 43.25 3.21
C GLY A 984 0.41 43.17 2.63
N ILE A 985 0.29 42.90 1.32
CA ILE A 985 -0.99 42.81 0.61
C ILE A 985 -1.75 41.54 1.06
N ALA A 986 -1.06 40.43 1.23
CA ALA A 986 -1.66 39.16 1.65
C ALA A 986 -2.36 39.31 3.01
N GLN A 987 -1.71 39.90 4.01
CA GLN A 987 -2.28 40.12 5.34
C GLN A 987 -3.50 41.06 5.30
N ARG A 988 -3.44 42.13 4.47
CA ARG A 988 -4.57 43.05 4.31
C ARG A 988 -5.77 42.35 3.70
N ILE A 989 -5.55 41.52 2.68
CA ILE A 989 -6.58 40.69 2.05
C ILE A 989 -7.20 39.74 3.07
N ASP A 990 -6.38 39.04 3.84
CA ASP A 990 -6.88 38.08 4.85
C ASP A 990 -7.75 38.74 5.91
N ASN A 991 -7.37 39.92 6.39
CA ASN A 991 -8.19 40.72 7.33
C ASN A 991 -9.53 41.17 6.73
N LEU A 992 -9.53 41.56 5.45
CA LEU A 992 -10.78 41.96 4.76
C LEU A 992 -11.69 40.77 4.49
N VAL A 993 -11.12 39.62 4.10
CA VAL A 993 -11.89 38.38 3.90
C VAL A 993 -12.44 37.86 5.22
N GLU A 994 -11.72 38.00 6.33
CA GLU A 994 -12.22 37.65 7.66
C GLU A 994 -13.47 38.50 7.99
N ARG A 995 -13.41 39.81 7.82
CA ARG A 995 -14.55 40.72 8.02
C ARG A 995 -15.73 40.37 7.10
N LEU A 996 -15.46 39.97 5.85
CA LEU A 996 -16.51 39.57 4.92
C LEU A 996 -17.24 38.27 5.33
N LEU A 997 -16.50 37.32 5.88
CA LEU A 997 -17.03 36.00 6.25
C LEU A 997 -17.66 35.98 7.66
N ASP A 998 -17.37 36.96 8.52
CA ASP A 998 -17.92 37.10 9.87
C ASP A 998 -19.13 38.03 9.96
N GLY A 999 -19.30 38.88 8.98
CA GLY A 999 -20.39 39.87 8.92
C GLY A 999 -21.53 39.45 8.06
#